data_339c7c9bc183f57088978017952f0c4e
#
_entry.id   339c7c9bc183f57088978017952f0c4e
#
_cell.length_a   1.000
_cell.length_b   1.000
_cell.length_c   1.000
_cell.angle_alpha   90.00
_cell.angle_beta   90.00
_cell.angle_gamma   90.00
#
_symmetry.space_group_name_H-M   'P 1'
#
loop_
_entity.id
_entity.type
_entity.pdbx_description
1 polymer ?
#
loop_
_entity_poly.entity_id
_entity_poly.type
_entity_poly.pdbx_seq_one_letter_code
_entity_poly.pdbx_strand_id
1 'polypeptide(L)'
;MMDKLSIATYNVRGVKSTNWRYLRSLIEKNTFILIQEHWLHSSEFHLFGDRLSCSYTCSSGMADDEITRGRPFGGCAILWRSGLNACVEPVECMDKRLTAVKFTVSQTDFLLFSVYMPCDTETDHHNASVFDSVLREISDLAENMNIQSIICGGDFNTDLSRTRSLHTQSLTRFLENESFVLLDNIACFDVSYTYESTSNHARSIIDHFMVSFNLESFITSVKCDVNVDNTSDHNVLSVSMNLKCEILIKEAFNRNEIMWTNASDADLLRYKERLDASLDALFVPWSSIVCRDFTCINCSADIVKFHDDIVNACIRAADDTLPKRGRRRAIPGWNDHVKAVREQALFWHSLWKANGCPRNGHIFEIRKSTRMRYHLALRQVRKHEEAMRSLKMAQGFCSHNKRDFWSEIKKCKGGRVSCPTCVDGVTGDDGINDLFSSKFEELYSSVPYDNVQMNDLLNDLEANISNHAHDPLSDCHDVHVHDVVRAVKKLKAGKNDGHRGLFTNHVIHGSRKLSLYLSMLFSCMICHCNSIPPDFALSTIVPIPKNNRKSLNNSTNYRAIALSSIFGKLLDHIILHKNHEHFSTSCYQFGFKAKHSTGMCTFVVNETIQYYLNRNNDVYCTLLDATKAFDRVEYVRLFRCLIEKGICPIVCRFLAYLYTRQCIRVRWGNVVGTPFPCRNGVKQGGVMSPILYSIYMDQLLTRLHNSPYGCEINRVFMGAFAYADDLILLSPTVHGTRCMLNICETYGQDFNVMFNPSKSKLIVRTTNEHRMLADSISLKFMNGRIDTVLSEKHLGNLIGNVKQTDIVNHILQEFRHKTNFVKYHFKNLPVNIMYSLFKTHCMPLYGSQLLDLDHCSMKLFYTSWRKSVRFVLNLPYRTHCNLLNTICDDQPIETQMYVRFLKFYKSLCNSSNSIVSICCELLRSGTSSPISNSLTKVCDFFHINRLDAQFFSFTPVDSPDEIVATSRAIVELLDTKTDFIVNINNEPNSISLEDCIQFLNLLCTQ
;
A
#
# COMPACT_ATOMS: atom_id res chain seq x y z
N MET A 1 15.00 -1.21 -28.74
CA MET A 1 15.14 -0.12 -29.74
C MET A 1 16.40 0.63 -29.36
N MET A 2 17.32 0.77 -30.29
CA MET A 2 18.51 1.61 -30.13
C MET A 2 18.08 3.06 -30.36
N ASP A 3 17.98 3.83 -29.29
CA ASP A 3 17.62 5.25 -29.38
C ASP A 3 18.91 6.09 -29.53
N LYS A 4 18.87 7.11 -30.38
CA LYS A 4 19.94 8.10 -30.47
C LYS A 4 20.05 8.86 -29.15
N LEU A 5 21.26 9.23 -28.72
CA LEU A 5 21.48 10.05 -27.54
C LEU A 5 20.87 11.44 -27.77
N SER A 6 19.97 11.85 -26.91
CA SER A 6 19.35 13.18 -26.93
C SER A 6 19.39 13.82 -25.55
N ILE A 7 19.94 15.02 -25.45
CA ILE A 7 20.11 15.77 -24.20
C ILE A 7 19.40 17.11 -24.36
N ALA A 8 18.63 17.51 -23.34
CA ALA A 8 17.95 18.80 -23.32
C ALA A 8 18.36 19.61 -22.09
N THR A 9 18.56 20.93 -22.25
CA THR A 9 18.73 21.85 -21.11
C THR A 9 17.54 22.78 -20.97
N TYR A 10 17.16 23.10 -19.73
CA TYR A 10 15.99 23.90 -19.44
C TYR A 10 16.05 24.60 -18.08
N ASN A 11 16.15 25.91 -18.08
CA ASN A 11 15.92 26.72 -16.89
C ASN A 11 14.42 26.83 -16.62
N VAL A 12 13.96 26.15 -15.54
CA VAL A 12 12.53 26.00 -15.24
C VAL A 12 11.93 27.14 -14.44
N ARG A 13 12.74 28.06 -13.89
CA ARG A 13 12.34 29.16 -12.97
C ARG A 13 11.37 28.69 -11.89
N GLY A 14 11.76 27.64 -11.19
CA GLY A 14 11.05 26.97 -10.12
C GLY A 14 10.15 25.86 -10.60
N VAL A 15 10.38 24.66 -10.06
CA VAL A 15 9.56 23.47 -10.33
C VAL A 15 8.28 23.56 -9.54
N LYS A 16 7.25 24.13 -10.15
CA LYS A 16 5.91 24.26 -9.57
C LYS A 16 4.98 23.23 -10.18
N SER A 17 3.80 23.03 -9.58
CA SER A 17 2.82 22.05 -10.04
C SER A 17 2.42 22.17 -11.52
N THR A 18 2.62 23.33 -12.14
CA THR A 18 2.30 23.60 -13.55
C THR A 18 3.34 23.02 -14.52
N ASN A 19 4.62 22.95 -14.14
CA ASN A 19 5.71 22.56 -15.03
C ASN A 19 5.88 21.04 -15.16
N TRP A 20 5.39 20.26 -14.20
CA TRP A 20 5.57 18.80 -14.19
C TRP A 20 5.07 18.08 -15.43
N ARG A 21 4.01 18.62 -16.06
CA ARG A 21 3.48 18.05 -17.31
C ARG A 21 4.44 18.25 -18.48
N TYR A 22 4.99 19.46 -18.58
CA TYR A 22 5.96 19.78 -19.64
C TYR A 22 7.26 19.02 -19.43
N LEU A 23 7.81 19.01 -18.22
CA LEU A 23 9.00 18.23 -17.86
C LEU A 23 8.82 16.74 -18.21
N ARG A 24 7.65 16.16 -17.93
CA ARG A 24 7.37 14.78 -18.31
C ARG A 24 7.44 14.55 -19.82
N SER A 25 6.89 15.48 -20.61
CA SER A 25 6.96 15.37 -22.06
C SER A 25 8.40 15.49 -22.59
N LEU A 26 9.28 16.19 -21.87
CA LEU A 26 10.70 16.28 -22.21
C LEU A 26 11.43 14.97 -21.91
N ILE A 27 11.17 14.34 -20.75
CA ILE A 27 11.78 13.02 -20.40
C ILE A 27 11.34 11.92 -21.38
N GLU A 28 10.11 12.01 -21.90
CA GLU A 28 9.63 11.06 -22.91
C GLU A 28 10.38 11.21 -24.24
N LYS A 29 10.93 12.39 -24.55
CA LYS A 29 11.60 12.69 -25.81
C LYS A 29 13.13 12.60 -25.73
N ASN A 30 13.72 12.85 -24.54
CA ASN A 30 15.16 12.98 -24.36
C ASN A 30 15.72 11.87 -23.46
N THR A 31 16.99 11.55 -23.63
CA THR A 31 17.76 10.60 -22.81
C THR A 31 18.11 11.22 -21.47
N PHE A 32 18.61 12.46 -21.48
CA PHE A 32 18.93 13.28 -20.31
C PHE A 32 18.25 14.63 -20.39
N ILE A 33 17.93 15.22 -19.22
CA ILE A 33 17.45 16.59 -19.09
C ILE A 33 18.27 17.29 -18.01
N LEU A 34 18.88 18.39 -18.39
CA LEU A 34 19.60 19.31 -17.52
C LEU A 34 18.65 20.40 -17.06
N ILE A 35 18.49 20.57 -15.77
CA ILE A 35 17.55 21.52 -15.17
C ILE A 35 18.33 22.57 -14.42
N GLN A 36 17.96 23.85 -14.60
CA GLN A 36 18.49 24.98 -13.85
C GLN A 36 17.34 25.70 -13.14
N GLU A 37 17.64 26.34 -12.02
CA GLU A 37 16.68 27.08 -11.18
C GLU A 37 15.47 26.23 -10.75
N HIS A 38 15.66 25.04 -10.21
CA HIS A 38 14.53 24.20 -9.77
C HIS A 38 13.82 24.74 -8.50
N TRP A 39 14.50 25.52 -7.66
CA TRP A 39 13.98 26.16 -6.44
C TRP A 39 13.34 25.17 -5.46
N LEU A 40 13.87 23.98 -5.33
CA LEU A 40 13.45 22.97 -4.37
C LEU A 40 14.43 22.95 -3.19
N HIS A 41 13.89 22.73 -1.98
CA HIS A 41 14.71 22.34 -0.83
C HIS A 41 15.24 20.92 -0.99
N SER A 42 16.35 20.62 -0.32
CA SER A 42 16.96 19.27 -0.31
C SER A 42 15.96 18.18 0.10
N SER A 43 15.08 18.50 1.05
CA SER A 43 13.99 17.61 1.47
C SER A 43 12.92 17.33 0.40
N GLU A 44 12.88 18.13 -0.68
CA GLU A 44 11.89 18.05 -1.75
C GLU A 44 12.43 17.39 -3.04
N PHE A 45 13.71 17.03 -3.13
CA PHE A 45 14.31 16.43 -4.33
C PHE A 45 13.62 15.13 -4.78
N HIS A 46 13.06 14.37 -3.85
CA HIS A 46 12.27 13.17 -4.14
C HIS A 46 11.08 13.44 -5.11
N LEU A 47 10.63 14.69 -5.24
CA LEU A 47 9.56 15.07 -6.15
C LEU A 47 9.88 14.78 -7.62
N PHE A 48 11.16 14.82 -8.04
CA PHE A 48 11.56 14.45 -9.38
C PHE A 48 11.25 12.97 -9.66
N GLY A 49 11.68 12.06 -8.80
CA GLY A 49 11.37 10.64 -8.92
C GLY A 49 9.87 10.34 -8.83
N ASP A 50 9.19 10.91 -7.82
CA ASP A 50 7.78 10.64 -7.55
C ASP A 50 6.84 11.13 -8.66
N ARG A 51 7.12 12.30 -9.23
CA ARG A 51 6.24 12.93 -10.21
C ARG A 51 6.57 12.58 -11.65
N LEU A 52 7.85 12.36 -11.96
CA LEU A 52 8.31 12.12 -13.32
C LEU A 52 8.60 10.65 -13.61
N SER A 53 8.79 9.82 -12.58
CA SER A 53 9.18 8.41 -12.70
C SER A 53 10.51 8.24 -13.42
N CYS A 54 11.48 9.11 -13.12
CA CYS A 54 12.84 9.13 -13.64
C CYS A 54 13.85 9.05 -12.48
N SER A 55 15.08 8.76 -12.80
CA SER A 55 16.22 8.90 -11.89
C SER A 55 16.77 10.32 -11.98
N TYR A 56 17.46 10.78 -10.96
CA TYR A 56 17.93 12.16 -10.86
C TYR A 56 19.11 12.29 -9.92
N THR A 57 19.90 13.38 -10.13
CA THR A 57 20.82 13.95 -9.17
C THR A 57 20.59 15.47 -9.12
N CYS A 58 20.79 16.09 -7.97
CA CYS A 58 20.49 17.51 -7.76
C CYS A 58 21.55 18.17 -6.87
N SER A 59 21.91 19.42 -7.18
CA SER A 59 22.55 20.31 -6.23
C SER A 59 21.51 21.10 -5.44
N SER A 60 21.81 21.48 -4.19
CA SER A 60 20.94 22.34 -3.39
C SER A 60 20.87 23.75 -3.99
N GLY A 61 19.75 24.44 -3.75
CA GLY A 61 19.65 25.88 -4.08
C GLY A 61 20.62 26.73 -3.26
N MET A 62 21.00 27.87 -3.80
CA MET A 62 22.01 28.76 -3.21
C MET A 62 21.68 29.28 -1.81
N ALA A 63 20.42 29.22 -1.39
CA ALA A 63 19.91 29.76 -0.13
C ALA A 63 19.38 28.68 0.84
N ASP A 64 19.67 27.40 0.63
CA ASP A 64 19.12 26.30 1.48
C ASP A 64 19.67 26.36 2.93
N ASP A 65 20.86 26.95 3.12
CA ASP A 65 21.55 26.99 4.42
C ASP A 65 21.33 28.30 5.21
N GLU A 66 20.88 29.38 4.55
CA GLU A 66 20.86 30.73 5.16
C GLU A 66 19.47 31.32 5.40
N ILE A 67 18.39 30.78 4.81
CA ILE A 67 17.07 31.41 4.83
C ILE A 67 16.09 30.67 5.74
N THR A 68 15.88 31.21 6.94
CA THR A 68 14.78 30.83 7.85
C THR A 68 13.40 31.34 7.38
N ARG A 69 13.37 32.32 6.44
CA ARG A 69 12.13 32.89 5.85
C ARG A 69 12.38 33.26 4.40
N GLY A 70 11.69 32.60 3.49
CA GLY A 70 11.73 32.92 2.06
C GLY A 70 11.63 31.72 1.15
N ARG A 71 11.87 31.94 -0.13
CA ARG A 71 11.74 30.95 -1.19
C ARG A 71 13.16 30.58 -1.64
N PRO A 72 13.52 29.28 -1.74
CA PRO A 72 14.81 28.88 -2.29
C PRO A 72 14.94 29.42 -3.72
N PHE A 73 16.16 29.75 -4.15
CA PHE A 73 16.48 30.13 -5.51
C PHE A 73 17.71 29.36 -6.02
N GLY A 74 17.87 29.27 -7.36
CA GLY A 74 18.93 28.50 -7.99
C GLY A 74 18.68 26.97 -7.94
N GLY A 75 19.75 26.18 -7.88
CA GLY A 75 19.78 24.73 -7.90
C GLY A 75 19.76 24.13 -9.28
N CYS A 76 20.67 23.14 -9.52
CA CYS A 76 20.78 22.37 -10.74
C CYS A 76 20.32 20.93 -10.52
N ALA A 77 19.85 20.27 -11.58
CA ALA A 77 19.53 18.85 -11.55
C ALA A 77 19.79 18.20 -12.90
N ILE A 78 20.16 16.92 -12.88
CA ILE A 78 20.21 16.06 -14.07
C ILE A 78 19.18 14.97 -13.89
N LEU A 79 18.28 14.78 -14.87
CA LEU A 79 17.25 13.77 -14.89
C LEU A 79 17.49 12.80 -16.02
N TRP A 80 17.29 11.49 -15.80
CA TRP A 80 17.41 10.48 -16.85
C TRP A 80 16.38 9.36 -16.68
N ARG A 81 16.16 8.61 -17.75
CA ARG A 81 15.24 7.45 -17.71
C ARG A 81 15.81 6.36 -16.81
N SER A 82 14.99 5.81 -15.91
CA SER A 82 15.43 4.78 -14.94
C SER A 82 16.01 3.51 -15.59
N GLY A 83 15.73 3.24 -16.88
CA GLY A 83 16.38 2.16 -17.63
C GLY A 83 17.88 2.34 -17.89
N LEU A 84 18.44 3.51 -17.60
CA LEU A 84 19.86 3.84 -17.75
C LEU A 84 20.65 3.76 -16.44
N ASN A 85 20.03 3.43 -15.32
CA ASN A 85 20.66 3.45 -13.99
C ASN A 85 21.92 2.61 -13.87
N ALA A 86 22.04 1.53 -14.64
CA ALA A 86 23.23 0.66 -14.64
C ALA A 86 24.45 1.32 -15.30
N CYS A 87 24.24 2.42 -16.05
CA CYS A 87 25.27 3.10 -16.84
C CYS A 87 25.49 4.55 -16.39
N VAL A 88 24.79 5.04 -15.34
CA VAL A 88 24.83 6.44 -14.90
C VAL A 88 25.16 6.51 -13.42
N GLU A 89 26.25 7.21 -13.11
CA GLU A 89 26.75 7.43 -11.74
C GLU A 89 26.77 8.92 -11.43
N PRO A 90 26.14 9.41 -10.35
CA PRO A 90 26.29 10.80 -9.90
C PRO A 90 27.73 11.11 -9.51
N VAL A 91 28.18 12.33 -9.89
CA VAL A 91 29.49 12.87 -9.53
C VAL A 91 29.27 14.03 -8.56
N GLU A 92 30.05 14.04 -7.47
CA GLU A 92 29.99 15.10 -6.46
C GLU A 92 30.68 16.37 -6.99
N CYS A 93 29.97 17.50 -6.93
CA CYS A 93 30.47 18.81 -7.31
C CYS A 93 30.56 19.70 -6.07
N MET A 94 31.58 20.55 -5.99
CA MET A 94 31.81 21.48 -4.87
C MET A 94 30.94 22.72 -4.98
N ASP A 95 30.75 23.27 -6.20
CA ASP A 95 29.91 24.45 -6.43
C ASP A 95 28.43 24.02 -6.63
N LYS A 96 27.53 24.67 -5.91
CA LYS A 96 26.06 24.45 -5.99
C LYS A 96 25.47 24.86 -7.37
N ARG A 97 26.21 25.57 -8.20
CA ARG A 97 25.84 25.94 -9.58
C ARG A 97 26.09 24.85 -10.60
N LEU A 98 26.72 23.74 -10.15
CA LEU A 98 27.12 22.64 -10.98
C LEU A 98 26.50 21.35 -10.48
N THR A 99 26.10 20.46 -11.38
CA THR A 99 25.68 19.09 -11.08
C THR A 99 26.19 18.20 -12.19
N ALA A 100 26.76 17.04 -11.85
CA ALA A 100 27.40 16.17 -12.82
C ALA A 100 26.96 14.70 -12.68
N VAL A 101 27.00 13.99 -13.80
CA VAL A 101 26.91 12.53 -13.86
C VAL A 101 27.97 11.98 -14.80
N LYS A 102 28.55 10.87 -14.40
CA LYS A 102 29.32 9.99 -15.30
C LYS A 102 28.36 9.01 -15.94
N PHE A 103 28.43 8.78 -17.24
CA PHE A 103 27.68 7.73 -17.92
C PHE A 103 28.52 7.02 -18.98
N THR A 104 28.23 5.73 -19.18
CA THR A 104 28.99 4.88 -20.09
C THR A 104 28.15 4.47 -21.30
N VAL A 105 28.66 4.67 -22.50
CA VAL A 105 28.06 4.25 -23.78
C VAL A 105 29.09 3.52 -24.61
N SER A 106 28.80 2.29 -25.05
CA SER A 106 29.70 1.48 -25.88
C SER A 106 31.14 1.38 -25.31
N GLN A 107 31.24 1.21 -23.98
CA GLN A 107 32.54 1.13 -23.26
C GLN A 107 33.32 2.44 -23.19
N THR A 108 32.75 3.56 -23.60
CA THR A 108 33.32 4.89 -23.43
C THR A 108 32.63 5.64 -22.32
N ASP A 109 33.41 6.23 -21.43
CA ASP A 109 32.91 7.03 -20.32
C ASP A 109 32.74 8.49 -20.74
N PHE A 110 31.64 9.09 -20.34
CA PHE A 110 31.28 10.49 -20.60
C PHE A 110 30.99 11.18 -19.27
N LEU A 111 31.35 12.47 -19.18
CA LEU A 111 30.88 13.38 -18.15
C LEU A 111 29.81 14.32 -18.71
N LEU A 112 28.70 14.42 -18.01
CA LEU A 112 27.60 15.32 -18.36
C LEU A 112 27.36 16.31 -17.22
N PHE A 113 27.42 17.59 -17.53
CA PHE A 113 27.24 18.68 -16.58
C PHE A 113 25.96 19.46 -16.86
N SER A 114 25.23 19.83 -15.78
CA SER A 114 24.19 20.84 -15.76
C SER A 114 24.71 22.09 -15.05
N VAL A 115 24.73 23.23 -15.72
CA VAL A 115 25.34 24.48 -15.23
C VAL A 115 24.31 25.59 -15.11
N TYR A 116 24.42 26.37 -14.03
CA TYR A 116 23.70 27.65 -13.83
C TYR A 116 24.67 28.73 -13.43
N MET A 117 25.11 29.52 -14.41
CA MET A 117 26.11 30.57 -14.21
C MET A 117 25.53 31.85 -13.58
N PRO A 118 26.35 32.69 -12.94
CA PRO A 118 25.91 34.00 -12.43
C PRO A 118 25.44 34.90 -13.57
N CYS A 119 24.56 35.85 -13.25
CA CYS A 119 24.08 36.81 -14.24
C CYS A 119 25.21 37.73 -14.75
N ASP A 120 25.24 37.92 -16.06
CA ASP A 120 26.20 38.83 -16.72
C ASP A 120 25.80 40.30 -16.48
N THR A 121 26.57 40.96 -15.62
CA THR A 121 26.54 42.41 -15.43
C THR A 121 27.88 42.96 -15.85
N GLU A 122 27.93 43.71 -16.94
CA GLU A 122 29.15 44.10 -17.66
C GLU A 122 30.30 44.66 -16.78
N THR A 123 30.08 44.99 -15.52
CA THR A 123 31.03 45.65 -14.61
C THR A 123 31.30 44.85 -13.32
N ASP A 124 30.68 43.72 -13.09
CA ASP A 124 30.79 42.96 -11.82
C ASP A 124 31.90 41.91 -11.89
N HIS A 125 33.08 42.31 -11.42
CA HIS A 125 34.25 41.40 -11.31
C HIS A 125 34.02 40.19 -10.37
N HIS A 126 33.14 40.30 -9.36
CA HIS A 126 32.86 39.20 -8.45
C HIS A 126 32.09 38.07 -9.18
N ASN A 127 31.06 38.41 -9.95
CA ASN A 127 30.33 37.45 -10.76
C ASN A 127 31.22 36.78 -11.82
N ALA A 128 32.15 37.55 -12.43
CA ALA A 128 33.15 37.02 -13.37
C ALA A 128 34.10 36.01 -12.68
N SER A 129 34.56 36.31 -11.46
CA SER A 129 35.41 35.37 -10.69
C SER A 129 34.68 34.08 -10.34
N VAL A 130 33.38 34.15 -9.97
CA VAL A 130 32.53 32.97 -9.73
C VAL A 130 32.34 32.16 -11.01
N PHE A 131 32.12 32.84 -12.13
CA PHE A 131 32.02 32.25 -13.47
C PHE A 131 33.27 31.42 -13.81
N ASP A 132 34.46 31.99 -13.62
CA ASP A 132 35.74 31.33 -13.84
C ASP A 132 35.96 30.14 -12.88
N SER A 133 35.49 30.21 -11.63
CA SER A 133 35.63 29.11 -10.69
C SER A 133 34.81 27.88 -11.08
N VAL A 134 33.57 28.07 -11.58
CA VAL A 134 32.71 27.00 -12.05
C VAL A 134 33.30 26.36 -13.32
N LEU A 135 33.86 27.14 -14.25
CA LEU A 135 34.53 26.62 -15.45
C LEU A 135 35.75 25.77 -15.08
N ARG A 136 36.58 26.21 -14.11
CA ARG A 136 37.72 25.43 -13.61
C ARG A 136 37.30 24.13 -12.98
N GLU A 137 36.24 24.10 -12.17
CA GLU A 137 35.76 22.87 -11.56
C GLU A 137 35.35 21.83 -12.62
N ILE A 138 34.80 22.25 -13.78
CA ILE A 138 34.51 21.32 -14.89
C ILE A 138 35.78 20.65 -15.41
N SER A 139 36.87 21.41 -15.63
CA SER A 139 38.16 20.86 -16.07
C SER A 139 38.80 19.98 -14.99
N ASP A 140 38.82 20.43 -13.74
CA ASP A 140 39.38 19.70 -12.60
C ASP A 140 38.70 18.33 -12.41
N LEU A 141 37.37 18.26 -12.52
CA LEU A 141 36.62 17.00 -12.41
C LEU A 141 36.93 16.07 -13.59
N ALA A 142 37.06 16.60 -14.81
CA ALA A 142 37.40 15.81 -15.99
C ALA A 142 38.85 15.22 -15.90
N GLU A 143 39.78 16.02 -15.44
CA GLU A 143 41.17 15.57 -15.22
C GLU A 143 41.27 14.53 -14.11
N ASN A 144 40.63 14.79 -12.95
CA ASN A 144 40.64 13.89 -11.81
C ASN A 144 40.03 12.51 -12.13
N MET A 145 39.03 12.48 -13.01
CA MET A 145 38.38 11.24 -13.44
C MET A 145 39.01 10.64 -14.70
N ASN A 146 39.97 11.33 -15.32
CA ASN A 146 40.62 10.92 -16.57
C ASN A 146 39.61 10.63 -17.71
N ILE A 147 38.62 11.50 -17.88
CA ILE A 147 37.55 11.36 -18.88
C ILE A 147 37.67 12.51 -19.89
N GLN A 148 37.86 12.17 -21.18
CA GLN A 148 38.04 13.15 -22.26
C GLN A 148 36.73 13.53 -22.98
N SER A 149 35.67 12.73 -22.81
CA SER A 149 34.40 12.95 -23.48
C SER A 149 33.44 13.71 -22.56
N ILE A 150 33.36 15.04 -22.73
CA ILE A 150 32.65 15.95 -21.84
C ILE A 150 31.53 16.63 -22.60
N ILE A 151 30.35 16.69 -21.97
CA ILE A 151 29.17 17.42 -22.45
C ILE A 151 28.72 18.36 -21.32
N CYS A 152 28.68 19.63 -21.59
CA CYS A 152 28.19 20.60 -20.62
C CYS A 152 27.04 21.41 -21.25
N GLY A 153 25.91 21.50 -20.53
CA GLY A 153 24.79 22.29 -20.98
C GLY A 153 24.12 23.02 -19.82
N GLY A 154 23.54 24.18 -20.07
CA GLY A 154 22.88 24.92 -19.01
C GLY A 154 22.56 26.36 -19.39
N ASP A 155 22.18 27.11 -18.37
CA ASP A 155 22.02 28.57 -18.46
C ASP A 155 23.34 29.24 -18.08
N PHE A 156 24.03 29.71 -19.09
CA PHE A 156 25.30 30.42 -18.93
C PHE A 156 25.11 31.90 -18.59
N ASN A 157 23.87 32.39 -18.65
CA ASN A 157 23.56 33.83 -18.44
C ASN A 157 24.41 34.79 -19.28
N THR A 158 24.96 34.33 -20.40
CA THR A 158 25.94 35.03 -21.24
C THR A 158 25.47 35.00 -22.69
N ASP A 159 25.31 36.12 -23.30
CA ASP A 159 25.02 36.26 -24.73
C ASP A 159 26.35 36.61 -25.49
N LEU A 160 26.81 35.70 -26.31
CA LEU A 160 28.09 35.81 -27.02
C LEU A 160 28.16 36.99 -27.99
N SER A 161 27.02 37.56 -28.38
CA SER A 161 27.00 38.79 -29.15
C SER A 161 27.55 40.00 -28.37
N ARG A 162 27.64 39.89 -27.02
CA ARG A 162 28.20 40.90 -26.11
C ARG A 162 29.71 40.72 -25.93
N THR A 163 30.50 40.99 -26.94
CA THR A 163 31.96 40.79 -26.97
C THR A 163 32.74 41.53 -25.88
N ARG A 164 32.16 42.59 -25.28
CA ARG A 164 32.79 43.37 -24.19
C ARG A 164 32.50 42.77 -22.80
N SER A 165 31.59 41.82 -22.68
CA SER A 165 31.29 41.17 -21.40
C SER A 165 32.47 40.34 -20.89
N LEU A 166 32.77 40.48 -19.59
CA LEU A 166 33.78 39.65 -18.93
C LEU A 166 33.46 38.16 -19.01
N HIS A 167 32.19 37.78 -18.91
CA HIS A 167 31.75 36.38 -19.03
C HIS A 167 32.02 35.83 -20.43
N THR A 168 31.71 36.62 -21.49
CA THR A 168 32.01 36.21 -22.86
C THR A 168 33.52 36.02 -23.07
N GLN A 169 34.35 36.92 -22.54
CA GLN A 169 35.81 36.79 -22.64
C GLN A 169 36.36 35.57 -21.88
N SER A 170 35.85 35.34 -20.67
CA SER A 170 36.22 34.16 -19.86
C SER A 170 35.80 32.86 -20.53
N LEU A 171 34.58 32.79 -21.06
CA LEU A 171 34.10 31.60 -21.76
C LEU A 171 34.91 31.32 -23.02
N THR A 172 35.18 32.35 -23.85
CA THR A 172 35.97 32.20 -25.07
C THR A 172 37.38 31.69 -24.76
N ARG A 173 38.05 32.29 -23.76
CA ARG A 173 39.38 31.84 -23.32
C ARG A 173 39.36 30.39 -22.81
N PHE A 174 38.35 30.01 -22.06
CA PHE A 174 38.18 28.66 -21.57
C PHE A 174 38.02 27.62 -22.71
N LEU A 175 37.14 27.93 -23.68
CA LEU A 175 36.92 27.10 -24.85
C LEU A 175 38.22 26.86 -25.66
N GLU A 176 39.04 27.90 -25.85
CA GLU A 176 40.31 27.81 -26.55
C GLU A 176 41.35 26.99 -25.77
N ASN A 177 41.49 27.23 -24.46
CA ASN A 177 42.48 26.58 -23.63
C ASN A 177 42.21 25.07 -23.42
N GLU A 178 40.95 24.71 -23.21
CA GLU A 178 40.51 23.35 -22.82
C GLU A 178 39.99 22.55 -24.02
N SER A 179 40.16 23.03 -25.25
CA SER A 179 39.70 22.37 -26.47
C SER A 179 38.24 21.97 -26.49
N PHE A 180 37.37 22.85 -25.98
CA PHE A 180 35.92 22.73 -26.08
C PHE A 180 35.35 23.38 -27.32
N VAL A 181 34.28 22.82 -27.87
CA VAL A 181 33.49 23.40 -28.96
C VAL A 181 32.16 23.84 -28.44
N LEU A 182 31.84 25.10 -28.66
CA LEU A 182 30.50 25.67 -28.38
C LEU A 182 29.59 25.35 -29.56
N LEU A 183 28.43 24.71 -29.26
CA LEU A 183 27.53 24.23 -30.31
C LEU A 183 26.76 25.34 -31.03
N ASP A 184 26.82 26.57 -30.55
CA ASP A 184 26.26 27.74 -31.22
C ASP A 184 26.92 28.05 -32.60
N ASN A 185 28.16 27.61 -32.78
CA ASN A 185 28.96 27.88 -33.96
C ASN A 185 28.93 26.74 -35.01
N ILE A 186 28.19 25.66 -34.78
CA ILE A 186 28.17 24.53 -35.72
C ILE A 186 27.08 24.71 -36.78
N ALA A 187 27.30 24.10 -37.96
CA ALA A 187 26.40 24.23 -39.12
C ALA A 187 24.97 23.72 -38.89
N CYS A 188 24.78 22.79 -37.92
CA CYS A 188 23.46 22.23 -37.60
C CYS A 188 22.75 22.93 -36.43
N PHE A 189 23.19 24.12 -36.05
CA PHE A 189 22.56 24.98 -35.04
C PHE A 189 21.37 25.73 -35.64
N ASP A 190 20.15 25.35 -35.24
CA ASP A 190 18.88 25.94 -35.69
C ASP A 190 18.15 26.56 -34.48
N VAL A 191 18.74 27.64 -33.93
CA VAL A 191 18.21 28.32 -32.74
C VAL A 191 18.20 29.82 -32.98
N SER A 192 17.04 30.45 -32.78
CA SER A 192 16.89 31.91 -32.93
C SER A 192 16.98 32.67 -31.60
N TYR A 193 16.60 32.04 -30.48
CA TYR A 193 16.70 32.52 -29.11
C TYR A 193 16.36 31.44 -28.11
N THR A 194 16.97 31.50 -26.93
CA THR A 194 16.67 30.59 -25.81
C THR A 194 15.89 31.28 -24.71
N TYR A 195 16.04 32.60 -24.57
CA TYR A 195 15.38 33.46 -23.57
C TYR A 195 14.53 34.55 -24.22
N GLU A 196 13.32 34.78 -23.65
CA GLU A 196 12.45 35.92 -24.02
C GLU A 196 11.96 36.65 -22.77
N SER A 197 12.40 37.88 -22.56
CA SER A 197 12.01 38.72 -21.42
C SER A 197 10.51 38.94 -21.37
N THR A 198 9.90 38.75 -20.19
CA THR A 198 8.48 38.94 -19.99
C THR A 198 8.05 40.41 -19.98
N SER A 199 8.96 41.35 -19.73
CA SER A 199 8.69 42.77 -19.62
C SER A 199 8.76 43.50 -20.94
N ASN A 200 9.86 43.35 -21.66
CA ASN A 200 10.17 44.12 -22.90
C ASN A 200 10.26 43.24 -24.16
N HIS A 201 10.04 41.91 -24.02
CA HIS A 201 10.12 40.96 -25.13
C HIS A 201 11.49 40.91 -25.84
N ALA A 202 12.56 41.40 -25.21
CA ALA A 202 13.90 41.20 -25.69
C ALA A 202 14.25 39.71 -25.72
N ARG A 203 14.96 39.30 -26.78
CA ARG A 203 15.39 37.93 -27.01
C ARG A 203 16.90 37.83 -26.99
N SER A 204 17.41 36.78 -26.37
CA SER A 204 18.84 36.48 -26.32
C SER A 204 19.08 34.95 -26.35
N ILE A 205 20.29 34.56 -26.70
CA ILE A 205 20.78 33.17 -26.55
C ILE A 205 21.72 33.19 -25.34
N ILE A 206 21.24 32.64 -24.21
CA ILE A 206 21.99 32.59 -22.96
C ILE A 206 22.05 31.17 -22.37
N ASP A 207 21.30 30.23 -22.95
CA ASP A 207 21.41 28.80 -22.67
C ASP A 207 22.25 28.19 -23.78
N HIS A 208 23.31 27.45 -23.41
CA HIS A 208 24.30 26.93 -24.36
C HIS A 208 24.60 25.46 -24.11
N PHE A 209 25.17 24.79 -25.12
CA PHE A 209 25.86 23.51 -24.99
C PHE A 209 27.32 23.71 -25.44
N MET A 210 28.26 23.19 -24.65
CA MET A 210 29.65 23.00 -25.06
C MET A 210 30.04 21.53 -24.92
N VAL A 211 30.85 21.04 -25.82
CA VAL A 211 31.34 19.67 -25.83
C VAL A 211 32.83 19.62 -26.06
N SER A 212 33.51 18.59 -25.56
CA SER A 212 34.93 18.37 -25.93
C SER A 212 35.06 18.12 -27.45
N PHE A 213 36.15 18.57 -28.05
CA PHE A 213 36.39 18.55 -29.51
C PHE A 213 36.14 17.20 -30.16
N ASN A 214 36.51 16.08 -29.48
CA ASN A 214 36.30 14.72 -29.96
C ASN A 214 34.82 14.36 -30.17
N LEU A 215 33.86 15.08 -29.59
CA LEU A 215 32.42 14.83 -29.70
C LEU A 215 31.74 15.62 -30.80
N GLU A 216 32.37 16.65 -31.38
CA GLU A 216 31.78 17.53 -32.40
C GLU A 216 31.18 16.75 -33.57
N SER A 217 31.93 15.79 -34.10
CA SER A 217 31.51 14.97 -35.26
C SER A 217 30.28 14.09 -35.03
N PHE A 218 29.94 13.82 -33.77
CA PHE A 218 28.74 13.06 -33.40
C PHE A 218 27.48 13.90 -33.33
N ILE A 219 27.57 15.23 -33.30
CA ILE A 219 26.40 16.14 -33.20
C ILE A 219 25.61 16.11 -34.50
N THR A 220 24.32 15.85 -34.43
CA THR A 220 23.43 15.76 -35.60
C THR A 220 22.48 16.94 -35.71
N SER A 221 22.06 17.51 -34.59
CA SER A 221 21.19 18.71 -34.57
C SER A 221 21.20 19.36 -33.20
N VAL A 222 21.08 20.70 -33.19
CA VAL A 222 20.79 21.52 -32.00
C VAL A 222 19.55 22.35 -32.30
N LYS A 223 18.51 22.22 -31.44
CA LYS A 223 17.19 22.81 -31.67
C LYS A 223 16.61 23.40 -30.40
N CYS A 224 15.92 24.53 -30.58
CA CYS A 224 15.14 25.15 -29.48
C CYS A 224 13.64 24.85 -29.63
N ASP A 225 13.03 24.26 -28.59
CA ASP A 225 11.58 23.96 -28.53
C ASP A 225 10.81 25.11 -27.86
N VAL A 226 10.17 25.95 -28.66
CA VAL A 226 9.26 27.00 -28.19
C VAL A 226 7.87 26.37 -28.04
N ASN A 227 7.41 26.12 -26.82
CA ASN A 227 6.20 25.35 -26.53
C ASN A 227 5.18 26.14 -25.70
N VAL A 228 3.88 25.89 -25.94
CA VAL A 228 2.79 26.57 -25.21
C VAL A 228 2.71 26.12 -23.78
N ASP A 229 3.03 24.85 -23.50
CA ASP A 229 3.04 24.28 -22.15
C ASP A 229 4.24 24.75 -21.32
N ASN A 230 5.21 25.47 -21.94
CA ASN A 230 6.33 26.09 -21.26
C ASN A 230 5.85 27.29 -20.43
N THR A 231 6.13 27.30 -19.14
CA THR A 231 5.76 28.38 -18.21
C THR A 231 6.95 29.23 -17.78
N SER A 232 8.16 28.89 -18.21
CA SER A 232 9.38 29.71 -18.07
C SER A 232 9.49 30.74 -19.17
N ASP A 233 10.34 31.75 -19.00
CA ASP A 233 10.81 32.66 -20.00
C ASP A 233 12.00 32.10 -20.81
N HIS A 234 12.60 30.97 -20.34
CA HIS A 234 13.55 30.18 -21.11
C HIS A 234 12.85 29.14 -21.95
N ASN A 235 13.37 28.87 -23.14
CA ASN A 235 12.92 27.75 -23.97
C ASN A 235 13.89 26.58 -23.84
N VAL A 236 13.42 25.39 -24.16
CA VAL A 236 14.23 24.16 -24.06
C VAL A 236 15.20 24.11 -25.25
N LEU A 237 16.49 24.07 -24.97
CA LEU A 237 17.52 23.80 -25.95
C LEU A 237 17.87 22.30 -25.93
N SER A 238 17.89 21.60 -27.06
CA SER A 238 18.17 20.17 -27.17
C SER A 238 19.21 19.85 -28.21
N VAL A 239 20.12 18.95 -27.86
CA VAL A 239 21.15 18.38 -28.74
C VAL A 239 20.86 16.92 -29.01
N SER A 240 21.04 16.49 -30.27
CA SER A 240 20.96 15.09 -30.67
C SER A 240 22.33 14.64 -31.20
N MET A 241 22.77 13.46 -30.74
CA MET A 241 24.07 12.91 -31.07
C MET A 241 23.90 11.53 -31.71
N ASN A 242 24.72 11.20 -32.68
CA ASN A 242 24.72 9.88 -33.33
C ASN A 242 25.52 8.84 -32.51
N LEU A 243 25.14 8.74 -31.22
CA LEU A 243 25.64 7.72 -30.30
C LEU A 243 24.51 6.75 -29.98
N LYS A 244 24.77 5.44 -30.12
CA LYS A 244 23.78 4.39 -29.83
C LYS A 244 23.79 4.06 -28.34
N CYS A 245 22.83 4.56 -27.60
CA CYS A 245 22.59 4.13 -26.22
C CYS A 245 21.84 2.78 -26.23
N GLU A 246 22.45 1.72 -25.75
CA GLU A 246 21.73 0.50 -25.41
C GLU A 246 20.97 0.75 -24.09
N ILE A 247 19.72 1.09 -24.23
CA ILE A 247 18.81 1.05 -23.07
C ILE A 247 18.62 -0.45 -22.82
N LEU A 248 19.28 -0.98 -21.79
CA LEU A 248 18.95 -2.29 -21.25
C LEU A 248 17.50 -2.20 -20.75
N ILE A 249 16.58 -2.50 -21.64
CA ILE A 249 15.20 -2.79 -21.26
C ILE A 249 15.27 -4.16 -20.57
N LYS A 250 15.76 -4.20 -19.31
CA LYS A 250 15.37 -5.27 -18.41
C LYS A 250 13.83 -5.20 -18.44
N GLU A 251 13.18 -6.32 -18.69
CA GLU A 251 11.72 -6.40 -18.80
C GLU A 251 11.10 -5.57 -17.67
N ALA A 252 10.81 -4.33 -17.99
CA ALA A 252 10.07 -3.48 -17.07
C ALA A 252 8.74 -4.20 -16.91
N PHE A 253 8.47 -4.69 -15.70
CA PHE A 253 7.24 -5.37 -15.36
C PHE A 253 6.08 -4.52 -15.91
N ASN A 254 5.56 -4.93 -17.06
CA ASN A 254 4.54 -4.18 -17.78
C ASN A 254 3.34 -4.07 -16.84
N ARG A 255 3.24 -2.94 -16.14
CA ARG A 255 2.04 -2.66 -15.35
C ARG A 255 0.91 -2.65 -16.36
N ASN A 256 0.11 -3.69 -16.31
CA ASN A 256 -1.02 -3.88 -17.20
C ASN A 256 -1.81 -2.56 -17.23
N GLU A 257 -1.78 -1.91 -18.37
CA GLU A 257 -2.39 -0.58 -18.57
C GLU A 257 -3.92 -0.64 -18.58
N ILE A 258 -4.50 -1.84 -18.48
CA ILE A 258 -5.94 -2.09 -18.54
C ILE A 258 -6.66 -1.49 -17.34
N MET A 259 -7.64 -0.65 -17.60
CA MET A 259 -8.45 0.03 -16.57
C MET A 259 -9.82 -0.64 -16.40
N TRP A 260 -9.84 -1.79 -15.75
CA TRP A 260 -11.08 -2.51 -15.40
C TRP A 260 -12.14 -1.66 -14.68
N THR A 261 -11.72 -0.67 -13.90
CA THR A 261 -12.63 0.23 -13.18
C THR A 261 -13.32 1.24 -14.07
N ASN A 262 -12.84 1.46 -15.28
CA ASN A 262 -13.36 2.42 -16.24
C ASN A 262 -14.06 1.71 -17.43
N ALA A 263 -14.07 0.37 -17.42
CA ALA A 263 -14.76 -0.43 -18.42
C ALA A 263 -16.26 -0.25 -18.26
N SER A 264 -16.94 0.05 -19.37
CA SER A 264 -18.40 0.05 -19.44
C SER A 264 -18.94 -1.38 -19.53
N ASP A 265 -20.23 -1.56 -19.29
CA ASP A 265 -20.88 -2.86 -19.44
C ASP A 265 -20.74 -3.40 -20.88
N ALA A 266 -20.74 -2.52 -21.89
CA ALA A 266 -20.49 -2.87 -23.29
C ALA A 266 -19.04 -3.37 -23.51
N ASP A 267 -18.05 -2.77 -22.85
CA ASP A 267 -16.67 -3.24 -22.92
C ASP A 267 -16.51 -4.62 -22.27
N LEU A 268 -17.16 -4.84 -21.13
CA LEU A 268 -17.17 -6.12 -20.44
C LEU A 268 -17.88 -7.22 -21.25
N LEU A 269 -18.94 -6.87 -21.99
CA LEU A 269 -19.61 -7.80 -22.89
C LEU A 269 -18.69 -8.19 -24.06
N ARG A 270 -18.06 -7.20 -24.71
CA ARG A 270 -17.06 -7.44 -25.78
C ARG A 270 -15.89 -8.30 -25.29
N TYR A 271 -15.45 -8.07 -24.05
CA TYR A 271 -14.43 -8.91 -23.44
C TYR A 271 -14.85 -10.38 -23.36
N LYS A 272 -16.09 -10.66 -22.90
CA LYS A 272 -16.61 -12.03 -22.81
C LYS A 272 -16.71 -12.69 -24.17
N GLU A 273 -17.26 -11.99 -25.17
CA GLU A 273 -17.39 -12.49 -26.53
C GLU A 273 -16.03 -12.80 -27.18
N ARG A 274 -15.06 -11.87 -27.02
CA ARG A 274 -13.70 -12.06 -27.52
C ARG A 274 -12.98 -13.22 -26.82
N LEU A 275 -13.17 -13.35 -25.49
CA LEU A 275 -12.64 -14.45 -24.71
C LEU A 275 -13.24 -15.78 -25.19
N ASP A 276 -14.55 -15.87 -25.36
CA ASP A 276 -15.22 -17.09 -25.79
C ASP A 276 -14.75 -17.53 -27.19
N ALA A 277 -14.63 -16.59 -28.14
CA ALA A 277 -14.05 -16.87 -29.44
C ALA A 277 -12.59 -17.34 -29.38
N SER A 278 -11.81 -16.78 -28.45
CA SER A 278 -10.42 -17.21 -28.25
C SER A 278 -10.33 -18.62 -27.63
N LEU A 279 -11.26 -18.96 -26.70
CA LEU A 279 -11.33 -20.27 -26.08
C LEU A 279 -11.80 -21.35 -27.08
N ASP A 280 -12.72 -21.03 -28.00
CA ASP A 280 -13.16 -21.96 -29.07
C ASP A 280 -12.04 -22.37 -30.03
N ALA A 281 -11.07 -21.49 -30.22
CA ALA A 281 -9.89 -21.74 -31.05
C ALA A 281 -8.80 -22.57 -30.37
N LEU A 282 -8.92 -22.86 -29.07
CA LEU A 282 -7.90 -23.61 -28.32
C LEU A 282 -8.01 -25.11 -28.61
N PHE A 283 -6.86 -25.75 -28.70
CA PHE A 283 -6.79 -27.20 -28.66
C PHE A 283 -7.09 -27.72 -27.25
N VAL A 284 -8.14 -28.52 -27.13
CA VAL A 284 -8.53 -29.18 -25.88
C VAL A 284 -7.89 -30.56 -25.82
N PRO A 285 -7.03 -30.86 -24.82
CA PRO A 285 -6.33 -32.14 -24.73
C PRO A 285 -7.23 -33.26 -24.19
N TRP A 286 -8.18 -33.72 -25.00
CA TRP A 286 -9.17 -34.74 -24.60
C TRP A 286 -8.55 -36.03 -24.06
N SER A 287 -7.46 -36.49 -24.62
CA SER A 287 -6.70 -37.65 -24.12
C SER A 287 -6.25 -37.49 -22.67
N SER A 288 -5.77 -36.31 -22.33
CA SER A 288 -5.32 -35.99 -20.96
C SER A 288 -6.49 -35.76 -19.99
N ILE A 289 -7.63 -35.23 -20.50
CA ILE A 289 -8.84 -34.97 -19.69
C ILE A 289 -9.51 -36.29 -19.28
N VAL A 290 -9.53 -37.29 -20.18
CA VAL A 290 -10.17 -38.61 -19.94
C VAL A 290 -9.24 -39.55 -19.22
N CYS A 291 -7.93 -39.30 -19.23
CA CYS A 291 -6.95 -40.14 -18.58
C CYS A 291 -7.15 -40.14 -17.06
N ARG A 292 -7.32 -41.32 -16.46
CA ARG A 292 -7.45 -41.55 -15.03
C ARG A 292 -6.23 -42.23 -14.40
N ASP A 293 -5.19 -42.43 -15.17
CA ASP A 293 -3.93 -42.93 -14.68
C ASP A 293 -3.14 -41.88 -13.94
N PHE A 294 -3.11 -41.95 -12.63
CA PHE A 294 -2.41 -41.00 -11.76
C PHE A 294 -0.88 -41.02 -11.92
N THR A 295 -0.32 -42.05 -12.57
CA THR A 295 1.12 -42.19 -12.82
C THR A 295 1.53 -41.72 -14.22
N CYS A 296 0.56 -41.38 -15.07
CA CYS A 296 0.81 -41.01 -16.46
C CYS A 296 1.66 -39.73 -16.57
N ILE A 297 2.79 -39.84 -17.28
CA ILE A 297 3.70 -38.71 -17.57
C ILE A 297 3.44 -38.07 -18.95
N ASN A 298 2.75 -38.78 -19.84
CA ASN A 298 2.54 -38.35 -21.21
C ASN A 298 1.61 -37.13 -21.33
N CYS A 299 0.75 -36.92 -20.33
CA CYS A 299 -0.19 -35.79 -20.27
C CYS A 299 0.47 -34.44 -19.93
N SER A 300 1.74 -34.45 -19.53
CA SER A 300 2.37 -33.25 -18.94
C SER A 300 2.48 -32.06 -19.88
N ALA A 301 2.98 -32.29 -21.11
CA ALA A 301 3.19 -31.24 -22.09
C ALA A 301 1.85 -30.59 -22.50
N ASP A 302 0.82 -31.40 -22.69
CA ASP A 302 -0.50 -30.97 -23.10
C ASP A 302 -1.20 -30.13 -22.02
N ILE A 303 -1.10 -30.52 -20.75
CA ILE A 303 -1.70 -29.79 -19.62
C ILE A 303 -1.01 -28.43 -19.44
N VAL A 304 0.33 -28.38 -19.53
CA VAL A 304 1.10 -27.12 -19.42
C VAL A 304 0.71 -26.19 -20.57
N LYS A 305 0.67 -26.71 -21.80
CA LYS A 305 0.25 -25.91 -22.96
C LYS A 305 -1.17 -25.40 -22.83
N PHE A 306 -2.12 -26.25 -22.42
CA PHE A 306 -3.52 -25.90 -22.22
C PHE A 306 -3.67 -24.77 -21.16
N HIS A 307 -2.92 -24.83 -20.06
CA HIS A 307 -2.86 -23.75 -19.07
C HIS A 307 -2.40 -22.44 -19.73
N ASP A 308 -1.29 -22.47 -20.45
CA ASP A 308 -0.69 -21.26 -21.05
C ASP A 308 -1.61 -20.64 -22.09
N ASP A 309 -2.28 -21.46 -22.89
CA ASP A 309 -3.23 -21.03 -23.90
C ASP A 309 -4.44 -20.34 -23.26
N ILE A 310 -4.98 -20.86 -22.16
CA ILE A 310 -6.09 -20.22 -21.39
C ILE A 310 -5.63 -18.87 -20.81
N VAL A 311 -4.43 -18.79 -20.20
CA VAL A 311 -3.89 -17.55 -19.66
C VAL A 311 -3.72 -16.50 -20.76
N ASN A 312 -3.15 -16.90 -21.92
CA ASN A 312 -2.95 -16.02 -23.07
C ASN A 312 -4.28 -15.55 -23.67
N ALA A 313 -5.29 -16.41 -23.75
CA ALA A 313 -6.63 -16.03 -24.21
C ALA A 313 -7.25 -14.95 -23.30
N CYS A 314 -7.16 -15.09 -21.99
CA CYS A 314 -7.64 -14.10 -21.02
C CYS A 314 -6.94 -12.73 -21.19
N ILE A 315 -5.63 -12.74 -21.33
CA ILE A 315 -4.83 -11.51 -21.46
C ILE A 315 -5.11 -10.81 -22.79
N ARG A 316 -5.05 -11.54 -23.91
CA ARG A 316 -5.29 -10.98 -25.25
C ARG A 316 -6.71 -10.43 -25.39
N ALA A 317 -7.73 -11.17 -24.93
CA ALA A 317 -9.11 -10.69 -24.98
C ALA A 317 -9.28 -9.36 -24.22
N ALA A 318 -8.63 -9.20 -23.07
CA ALA A 318 -8.68 -7.97 -22.29
C ALA A 318 -7.89 -6.82 -22.94
N ASP A 319 -6.73 -7.12 -23.54
CA ASP A 319 -5.92 -6.13 -24.26
C ASP A 319 -6.64 -5.60 -25.52
N ASP A 320 -7.42 -6.43 -26.19
CA ASP A 320 -8.13 -6.06 -27.42
C ASP A 320 -9.41 -5.23 -27.16
N THR A 321 -10.05 -5.41 -26.00
CA THR A 321 -11.43 -4.91 -25.79
C THR A 321 -11.56 -3.84 -24.70
N LEU A 322 -10.63 -3.80 -23.74
CA LEU A 322 -10.77 -2.95 -22.56
C LEU A 322 -9.99 -1.64 -22.67
N PRO A 323 -10.48 -0.57 -22.02
CA PRO A 323 -9.80 0.70 -22.03
C PRO A 323 -8.43 0.60 -21.34
N LYS A 324 -7.40 1.11 -22.02
CA LYS A 324 -6.03 1.16 -21.49
C LYS A 324 -5.80 2.46 -20.73
N ARG A 325 -4.96 2.39 -19.71
CA ARG A 325 -4.59 3.55 -18.92
C ARG A 325 -3.78 4.52 -19.77
N GLY A 326 -4.38 5.65 -20.14
CA GLY A 326 -3.62 6.73 -20.72
C GLY A 326 -2.49 7.15 -19.75
N ARG A 327 -1.28 7.40 -20.27
CA ARG A 327 -0.09 7.78 -19.49
C ARG A 327 -0.25 9.07 -18.66
N ARG A 328 -1.42 9.71 -18.67
CA ARG A 328 -1.66 11.04 -18.08
C ARG A 328 -2.40 10.91 -16.75
N ARG A 329 -1.75 11.29 -15.64
CA ARG A 329 -2.47 11.62 -14.40
C ARG A 329 -3.23 12.93 -14.65
N ALA A 330 -4.57 12.86 -14.74
CA ALA A 330 -5.41 14.04 -14.84
C ALA A 330 -5.28 14.86 -13.54
N ILE A 331 -5.02 16.16 -13.67
CA ILE A 331 -5.13 17.10 -12.55
C ILE A 331 -6.64 17.27 -12.30
N PRO A 332 -7.14 17.16 -11.07
CA PRO A 332 -8.55 17.41 -10.77
C PRO A 332 -9.00 18.78 -11.31
N GLY A 333 -10.14 18.83 -12.00
CA GLY A 333 -10.66 20.05 -12.62
C GLY A 333 -9.98 20.49 -13.93
N TRP A 334 -8.96 19.75 -14.41
CA TRP A 334 -8.27 20.09 -15.66
C TRP A 334 -9.19 20.13 -16.88
N ASN A 335 -10.01 19.10 -17.05
CA ASN A 335 -10.86 18.98 -18.24
C ASN A 335 -11.93 20.09 -18.30
N ASP A 336 -12.47 20.47 -17.16
CA ASP A 336 -13.59 21.39 -17.09
C ASP A 336 -13.15 22.86 -17.19
N HIS A 337 -11.93 23.20 -16.74
CA HIS A 337 -11.49 24.60 -16.63
C HIS A 337 -10.29 24.95 -17.52
N VAL A 338 -9.53 23.98 -17.99
CA VAL A 338 -8.25 24.24 -18.67
C VAL A 338 -8.23 23.72 -20.11
N LYS A 339 -8.94 22.64 -20.43
CA LYS A 339 -8.85 21.97 -21.74
C LYS A 339 -9.19 22.92 -22.90
N ALA A 340 -10.32 23.62 -22.85
CA ALA A 340 -10.78 24.49 -23.91
C ALA A 340 -9.82 25.68 -24.12
N VAL A 341 -9.37 26.32 -23.02
CA VAL A 341 -8.45 27.46 -23.09
C VAL A 341 -7.08 27.03 -23.61
N ARG A 342 -6.63 25.81 -23.28
CA ARG A 342 -5.39 25.24 -23.81
C ARG A 342 -5.48 24.96 -25.31
N GLU A 343 -6.60 24.42 -25.80
CA GLU A 343 -6.81 24.16 -27.23
C GLU A 343 -6.73 25.46 -28.03
N GLN A 344 -7.35 26.55 -27.55
CA GLN A 344 -7.24 27.85 -28.16
C GLN A 344 -5.78 28.38 -28.18
N ALA A 345 -5.06 28.25 -27.05
CA ALA A 345 -3.68 28.66 -26.97
C ALA A 345 -2.76 27.88 -27.94
N LEU A 346 -3.02 26.56 -28.08
CA LEU A 346 -2.29 25.70 -29.03
C LEU A 346 -2.55 26.12 -30.49
N PHE A 347 -3.82 26.38 -30.83
CA PHE A 347 -4.20 26.81 -32.18
C PHE A 347 -3.47 28.10 -32.60
N TRP A 348 -3.59 29.15 -31.79
CA TRP A 348 -2.95 30.42 -32.08
C TRP A 348 -1.43 30.36 -32.04
N HIS A 349 -0.86 29.48 -31.23
CA HIS A 349 0.57 29.25 -31.22
C HIS A 349 1.06 28.55 -32.50
N SER A 350 0.32 27.56 -33.01
CA SER A 350 0.66 26.87 -34.27
C SER A 350 0.59 27.86 -35.46
N LEU A 351 -0.45 28.70 -35.46
CA LEU A 351 -0.62 29.74 -36.48
C LEU A 351 0.51 30.78 -36.46
N TRP A 352 0.92 31.18 -35.24
CA TRP A 352 2.03 32.09 -35.05
C TRP A 352 3.37 31.50 -35.55
N LYS A 353 3.62 30.22 -35.28
CA LYS A 353 4.80 29.50 -35.82
C LYS A 353 4.76 29.42 -37.34
N ALA A 354 3.61 29.05 -37.92
CA ALA A 354 3.44 28.97 -39.37
C ALA A 354 3.68 30.32 -40.10
N ASN A 355 3.51 31.45 -39.38
CA ASN A 355 3.77 32.80 -39.94
C ASN A 355 5.16 33.34 -39.59
N GLY A 356 6.14 32.52 -39.29
CA GLY A 356 7.52 32.92 -39.05
C GLY A 356 7.75 33.63 -37.71
N CYS A 357 6.94 33.39 -36.72
CA CYS A 357 7.11 33.89 -35.34
C CYS A 357 7.13 35.44 -35.24
N PRO A 358 6.16 36.18 -35.79
CA PRO A 358 6.16 37.63 -35.78
C PRO A 358 6.21 38.21 -34.37
N ARG A 359 6.92 39.35 -34.19
CA ARG A 359 7.10 40.05 -32.91
C ARG A 359 6.00 41.09 -32.59
N ASN A 360 5.17 41.43 -33.58
CA ASN A 360 4.07 42.38 -33.50
C ASN A 360 2.93 41.97 -34.44
N GLY A 361 1.82 42.71 -34.41
CA GLY A 361 0.64 42.42 -35.23
C GLY A 361 -0.39 41.49 -34.59
N HIS A 362 -1.52 41.30 -35.26
CA HIS A 362 -2.73 40.66 -34.73
C HIS A 362 -2.47 39.23 -34.25
N ILE A 363 -1.72 38.40 -34.98
CA ILE A 363 -1.43 37.01 -34.64
C ILE A 363 -0.63 36.93 -33.34
N PHE A 364 0.36 37.82 -33.17
CA PHE A 364 1.17 37.90 -31.96
C PHE A 364 0.35 38.30 -30.74
N GLU A 365 -0.51 39.32 -30.84
CA GLU A 365 -1.36 39.80 -29.74
C GLU A 365 -2.39 38.73 -29.30
N ILE A 366 -3.02 38.03 -30.25
CA ILE A 366 -3.97 36.97 -29.93
C ILE A 366 -3.25 35.77 -29.31
N ARG A 367 -2.07 35.36 -29.80
CA ARG A 367 -1.23 34.33 -29.16
C ARG A 367 -0.87 34.73 -27.73
N LYS A 368 -0.46 35.97 -27.51
CA LYS A 368 -0.11 36.50 -26.19
C LYS A 368 -1.31 36.43 -25.22
N SER A 369 -2.45 36.92 -25.67
CA SER A 369 -3.71 36.89 -24.90
C SER A 369 -4.17 35.49 -24.57
N THR A 370 -4.19 34.56 -25.53
CA THR A 370 -4.63 33.17 -25.31
C THR A 370 -3.66 32.42 -24.41
N ARG A 371 -2.34 32.63 -24.55
CA ARG A 371 -1.33 32.06 -23.64
C ARG A 371 -1.49 32.57 -22.21
N MET A 372 -1.74 33.86 -22.05
CA MET A 372 -1.99 34.49 -20.74
C MET A 372 -3.25 33.90 -20.08
N ARG A 373 -4.37 33.74 -20.81
CA ARG A 373 -5.61 33.09 -20.31
C ARG A 373 -5.35 31.66 -19.90
N TYR A 374 -4.61 30.90 -20.67
CA TYR A 374 -4.22 29.54 -20.35
C TYR A 374 -3.40 29.45 -19.04
N HIS A 375 -2.39 30.33 -18.89
CA HIS A 375 -1.59 30.36 -17.66
C HIS A 375 -2.40 30.82 -16.44
N LEU A 376 -3.37 31.71 -16.62
CA LEU A 376 -4.29 32.12 -15.55
C LEU A 376 -5.18 30.97 -15.11
N ALA A 377 -5.76 30.22 -16.07
CA ALA A 377 -6.57 29.03 -15.78
C ALA A 377 -5.76 27.95 -15.03
N LEU A 378 -4.48 27.73 -15.41
CA LEU A 378 -3.58 26.83 -14.67
C LEU A 378 -3.36 27.29 -13.21
N ARG A 379 -3.18 28.58 -12.98
CA ARG A 379 -3.02 29.14 -11.61
C ARG A 379 -4.29 28.97 -10.78
N GLN A 380 -5.46 29.18 -11.38
CA GLN A 380 -6.75 29.01 -10.70
C GLN A 380 -7.00 27.56 -10.30
N VAL A 381 -6.79 26.60 -11.20
CA VAL A 381 -6.93 25.18 -10.89
C VAL A 381 -5.98 24.79 -9.75
N ARG A 382 -4.76 25.31 -9.74
CA ARG A 382 -3.80 25.08 -8.66
C ARG A 382 -4.26 25.67 -7.33
N LYS A 383 -4.77 26.92 -7.32
CA LYS A 383 -5.24 27.59 -6.11
C LYS A 383 -6.40 26.81 -5.46
N HIS A 384 -7.21 26.14 -6.28
CA HIS A 384 -8.38 25.37 -5.84
C HIS A 384 -8.14 23.86 -5.84
N GLU A 385 -6.92 23.39 -6.06
CA GLU A 385 -6.62 21.95 -6.16
C GLU A 385 -7.04 21.16 -4.90
N GLU A 386 -6.79 21.73 -3.71
CA GLU A 386 -7.21 21.11 -2.44
C GLU A 386 -8.74 21.05 -2.32
N ALA A 387 -9.44 22.12 -2.68
CA ALA A 387 -10.91 22.14 -2.65
C ALA A 387 -11.50 21.15 -3.66
N MET A 388 -10.94 21.07 -4.88
CA MET A 388 -11.36 20.09 -5.88
C MET A 388 -11.09 18.65 -5.49
N ARG A 389 -9.96 18.38 -4.82
CA ARG A 389 -9.67 17.05 -4.24
C ARG A 389 -10.66 16.69 -3.13
N SER A 390 -10.95 17.64 -2.26
CA SER A 390 -11.93 17.47 -1.18
C SER A 390 -13.31 17.18 -1.74
N LEU A 391 -13.74 17.90 -2.78
CA LEU A 391 -15.01 17.68 -3.47
C LEU A 391 -15.07 16.28 -4.12
N LYS A 392 -13.98 15.85 -4.78
CA LYS A 392 -13.89 14.51 -5.38
C LYS A 392 -13.92 13.40 -4.34
N MET A 393 -13.27 13.61 -3.19
CA MET A 393 -13.35 12.70 -2.06
C MET A 393 -14.78 12.62 -1.52
N ALA A 394 -15.46 13.77 -1.39
CA ALA A 394 -16.85 13.85 -0.98
C ALA A 394 -17.78 13.09 -1.93
N GLN A 395 -17.64 13.29 -3.23
CA GLN A 395 -18.41 12.58 -4.26
C GLN A 395 -18.15 11.06 -4.22
N GLY A 396 -16.88 10.63 -4.12
CA GLY A 396 -16.52 9.22 -3.97
C GLY A 396 -17.09 8.58 -2.69
N PHE A 397 -17.21 9.35 -1.62
CA PHE A 397 -17.84 8.90 -0.38
C PHE A 397 -19.37 8.77 -0.52
N CYS A 398 -20.04 9.78 -1.07
CA CYS A 398 -21.50 9.79 -1.27
C CYS A 398 -21.96 8.75 -2.29
N SER A 399 -21.17 8.48 -3.34
CA SER A 399 -21.46 7.44 -4.34
C SER A 399 -21.13 6.02 -3.87
N HIS A 400 -20.78 5.82 -2.59
CA HIS A 400 -20.30 4.57 -2.00
C HIS A 400 -19.07 3.98 -2.71
N ASN A 401 -18.38 4.73 -3.56
CA ASN A 401 -17.14 4.31 -4.19
C ASN A 401 -15.95 4.41 -3.24
N LYS A 402 -15.90 3.49 -2.29
CA LYS A 402 -14.86 3.44 -1.25
C LYS A 402 -13.44 3.41 -1.83
N ARG A 403 -13.26 2.87 -3.04
CA ARG A 403 -11.94 2.75 -3.68
C ARG A 403 -11.39 4.11 -4.09
N ASP A 404 -12.19 4.94 -4.75
CA ASP A 404 -11.78 6.28 -5.20
C ASP A 404 -11.54 7.19 -4.00
N PHE A 405 -12.41 7.13 -3.00
CA PHE A 405 -12.23 7.83 -1.73
C PHE A 405 -10.88 7.51 -1.07
N TRP A 406 -10.58 6.23 -0.83
CA TRP A 406 -9.31 5.82 -0.20
C TRP A 406 -8.09 6.06 -1.08
N SER A 407 -8.25 6.06 -2.41
CA SER A 407 -7.21 6.43 -3.36
C SER A 407 -6.81 7.90 -3.21
N GLU A 408 -7.78 8.81 -3.08
CA GLU A 408 -7.52 10.24 -2.87
C GLU A 408 -6.92 10.50 -1.48
N ILE A 409 -7.38 9.81 -0.43
CA ILE A 409 -6.75 9.88 0.91
C ILE A 409 -5.29 9.46 0.88
N LYS A 410 -4.94 8.38 0.16
CA LYS A 410 -3.54 7.96 0.02
C LYS A 410 -2.69 9.03 -0.67
N LYS A 411 -3.25 9.78 -1.62
CA LYS A 411 -2.56 10.89 -2.27
C LYS A 411 -2.36 12.09 -1.33
N CYS A 412 -3.33 12.34 -0.41
CA CYS A 412 -3.21 13.40 0.60
C CYS A 412 -2.19 13.07 1.70
N LYS A 413 -1.99 11.81 2.03
CA LYS A 413 -1.02 11.37 3.07
C LYS A 413 0.45 11.54 2.67
N GLY A 414 0.72 12.22 1.54
CA GLY A 414 2.06 12.27 0.97
C GLY A 414 2.40 10.96 0.28
N GLY A 415 3.12 11.06 -0.80
CA GLY A 415 3.37 10.01 -1.76
C GLY A 415 3.68 8.63 -1.19
N ARG A 416 3.70 7.66 -2.06
CA ARG A 416 4.25 6.33 -1.79
C ARG A 416 5.51 6.50 -0.95
N VAL A 417 5.61 5.77 0.14
CA VAL A 417 6.89 5.56 0.79
C VAL A 417 7.83 5.16 -0.36
N SER A 418 8.73 6.05 -0.76
CA SER A 418 9.73 5.73 -1.77
C SER A 418 10.46 4.49 -1.27
N CYS A 419 10.67 3.50 -2.13
CA CYS A 419 11.56 2.41 -1.78
C CYS A 419 12.88 3.05 -1.33
N PRO A 420 13.42 2.67 -0.16
CA PRO A 420 14.68 3.22 0.26
C PRO A 420 15.77 2.89 -0.77
N THR A 421 16.64 3.82 -0.99
CA THR A 421 17.78 3.67 -1.92
C THR A 421 18.92 2.85 -1.34
N CYS A 422 18.88 2.58 -0.02
CA CYS A 422 19.86 1.79 0.72
C CYS A 422 19.17 0.88 1.74
N VAL A 423 19.54 -0.40 1.77
CA VAL A 423 19.09 -1.38 2.78
C VAL A 423 20.30 -2.19 3.25
N ASP A 424 20.51 -2.26 4.58
CA ASP A 424 21.68 -2.94 5.22
C ASP A 424 23.02 -2.53 4.58
N GLY A 425 23.18 -1.25 4.17
CA GLY A 425 24.38 -0.72 3.54
C GLY A 425 24.49 -1.00 2.03
N VAL A 426 23.57 -1.80 1.45
CA VAL A 426 23.54 -2.10 0.02
C VAL A 426 22.70 -1.05 -0.72
N THR A 427 23.24 -0.50 -1.79
CA THR A 427 22.61 0.55 -2.62
C THR A 427 22.20 0.00 -3.99
N GLY A 428 21.23 0.67 -4.62
CA GLY A 428 20.71 0.30 -5.94
C GLY A 428 19.68 -0.83 -5.90
N ASP A 429 18.72 -0.78 -6.84
CA ASP A 429 17.59 -1.72 -6.86
C ASP A 429 18.04 -3.18 -7.11
N ASP A 430 19.07 -3.41 -7.92
CA ASP A 430 19.61 -4.74 -8.20
C ASP A 430 20.29 -5.33 -6.96
N GLY A 431 21.21 -4.59 -6.33
CA GLY A 431 21.89 -5.03 -5.12
C GLY A 431 20.93 -5.31 -3.96
N ILE A 432 19.92 -4.45 -3.78
CA ILE A 432 18.89 -4.64 -2.75
C ILE A 432 18.00 -5.86 -3.09
N ASN A 433 17.72 -6.09 -4.37
CA ASN A 433 16.99 -7.29 -4.80
C ASN A 433 17.77 -8.56 -4.47
N ASP A 434 19.06 -8.60 -4.75
CA ASP A 434 19.94 -9.75 -4.46
C ASP A 434 20.09 -9.98 -2.96
N LEU A 435 20.18 -8.91 -2.16
CA LEU A 435 20.18 -8.98 -0.69
C LEU A 435 18.90 -9.66 -0.17
N PHE A 436 17.72 -9.25 -0.65
CA PHE A 436 16.47 -9.87 -0.23
C PHE A 436 16.30 -11.28 -0.80
N SER A 437 16.81 -11.58 -2.00
CA SER A 437 16.80 -12.91 -2.61
C SER A 437 17.58 -13.89 -1.75
N SER A 438 18.82 -13.57 -1.40
CA SER A 438 19.69 -14.39 -0.54
C SER A 438 19.05 -14.58 0.86
N LYS A 439 18.52 -13.53 1.45
CA LYS A 439 17.87 -13.58 2.77
C LYS A 439 16.62 -14.45 2.79
N PHE A 440 15.80 -14.41 1.76
CA PHE A 440 14.60 -15.23 1.68
C PHE A 440 14.91 -16.67 1.24
N GLU A 441 15.91 -16.88 0.42
CA GLU A 441 16.41 -18.22 0.10
C GLU A 441 16.88 -18.94 1.37
N GLU A 442 17.69 -18.29 2.21
CA GLU A 442 18.09 -18.80 3.52
C GLU A 442 16.87 -19.11 4.41
N LEU A 443 15.86 -18.21 4.41
CA LEU A 443 14.64 -18.38 5.20
C LEU A 443 13.83 -19.61 4.78
N TYR A 444 13.61 -19.77 3.47
CA TYR A 444 12.85 -20.89 2.89
C TYR A 444 13.65 -22.18 2.69
N SER A 445 14.89 -22.21 3.18
CA SER A 445 15.76 -23.39 3.31
C SER A 445 16.22 -23.61 4.77
N SER A 446 15.57 -22.92 5.75
CA SER A 446 15.99 -22.86 7.15
C SER A 446 15.59 -24.09 7.98
N VAL A 447 14.79 -24.99 7.43
CA VAL A 447 14.39 -26.25 8.03
C VAL A 447 15.01 -27.38 7.23
N PRO A 448 15.60 -28.42 7.86
CA PRO A 448 16.10 -29.57 7.17
C PRO A 448 15.03 -30.20 6.27
N TYR A 449 15.37 -30.42 5.00
CA TYR A 449 14.46 -31.07 4.06
C TYR A 449 14.97 -32.50 3.81
N ASP A 450 14.21 -33.47 4.30
CA ASP A 450 14.53 -34.89 4.13
C ASP A 450 13.82 -35.45 2.88
N ASN A 451 14.60 -35.60 1.81
CA ASN A 451 14.09 -36.15 0.55
C ASN A 451 13.61 -37.61 0.70
N VAL A 452 14.22 -38.42 1.59
CA VAL A 452 13.85 -39.81 1.77
C VAL A 452 12.47 -39.88 2.41
N GLN A 453 12.28 -39.22 3.53
CA GLN A 453 10.98 -39.19 4.22
C GLN A 453 9.88 -38.58 3.34
N MET A 454 10.19 -37.60 2.50
CA MET A 454 9.19 -37.02 1.58
C MET A 454 8.82 -37.98 0.45
N ASN A 455 9.80 -38.73 -0.10
CA ASN A 455 9.55 -39.75 -1.09
C ASN A 455 8.76 -40.94 -0.49
N ASP A 456 9.08 -41.37 0.72
CA ASP A 456 8.31 -42.40 1.43
C ASP A 456 6.86 -42.01 1.60
N LEU A 457 6.60 -40.75 2.03
CA LEU A 457 5.26 -40.20 2.15
C LEU A 457 4.50 -40.18 0.81
N LEU A 458 5.19 -39.81 -0.28
CA LEU A 458 4.59 -39.82 -1.62
C LEU A 458 4.27 -41.24 -2.07
N ASN A 459 5.16 -42.19 -1.83
CA ASN A 459 4.96 -43.62 -2.13
C ASN A 459 3.78 -44.18 -1.34
N ASP A 460 3.66 -43.84 -0.04
CA ASP A 460 2.52 -44.25 0.81
C ASP A 460 1.20 -43.70 0.26
N LEU A 461 1.19 -42.42 -0.18
CA LEU A 461 0.01 -41.80 -0.80
C LEU A 461 -0.36 -42.49 -2.10
N GLU A 462 0.61 -42.87 -2.94
CA GLU A 462 0.39 -43.56 -4.23
C GLU A 462 -0.12 -44.99 -4.01
N ALA A 463 0.40 -45.69 -3.02
CA ALA A 463 -0.12 -46.99 -2.63
C ALA A 463 -1.57 -46.93 -2.13
N ASN A 464 -1.87 -45.95 -1.29
CA ASN A 464 -3.22 -45.71 -0.80
C ASN A 464 -4.21 -45.37 -1.93
N ILE A 465 -3.79 -44.54 -2.94
CA ILE A 465 -4.61 -44.20 -4.09
C ILE A 465 -4.90 -45.46 -4.91
N SER A 466 -3.89 -46.31 -5.15
CA SER A 466 -4.03 -47.54 -5.92
C SER A 466 -4.97 -48.52 -5.26
N ASN A 467 -4.99 -48.61 -3.92
CA ASN A 467 -5.88 -49.46 -3.16
C ASN A 467 -7.35 -48.99 -3.16
N HIS A 468 -7.59 -47.68 -3.35
CA HIS A 468 -8.95 -47.08 -3.37
C HIS A 468 -9.43 -46.71 -4.79
N ALA A 469 -8.68 -47.09 -5.84
CA ALA A 469 -9.02 -46.77 -7.24
C ALA A 469 -10.36 -47.33 -7.74
N HIS A 470 -10.97 -48.24 -7.00
CA HIS A 470 -12.25 -48.87 -7.33
C HIS A 470 -13.44 -48.40 -6.46
N ASP A 471 -13.24 -47.35 -5.63
CA ASP A 471 -14.33 -46.79 -4.83
C ASP A 471 -15.09 -45.71 -5.64
N PRO A 472 -16.40 -45.96 -5.98
CA PRO A 472 -17.18 -45.00 -6.76
C PRO A 472 -17.45 -43.67 -6.06
N LEU A 473 -17.15 -43.55 -4.76
CA LEU A 473 -17.38 -42.35 -3.94
C LEU A 473 -16.24 -41.33 -4.01
N SER A 474 -15.19 -41.54 -4.84
CA SER A 474 -14.01 -40.67 -4.87
C SER A 474 -14.07 -39.50 -5.86
N ASP A 475 -15.19 -38.82 -6.03
CA ASP A 475 -15.28 -37.58 -6.86
C ASP A 475 -14.58 -36.37 -6.23
N CYS A 476 -13.75 -36.56 -5.20
CA CYS A 476 -13.05 -35.43 -4.51
C CYS A 476 -12.04 -34.69 -5.40
N HIS A 477 -11.52 -35.36 -6.44
CA HIS A 477 -10.55 -34.81 -7.39
C HIS A 477 -11.20 -34.15 -8.62
N ASP A 478 -12.44 -34.48 -8.97
CA ASP A 478 -13.12 -33.89 -10.10
C ASP A 478 -13.62 -32.49 -9.75
N VAL A 479 -13.16 -31.51 -10.49
CA VAL A 479 -13.58 -30.11 -10.32
C VAL A 479 -14.71 -29.80 -11.30
N HIS A 480 -15.87 -29.45 -10.77
CA HIS A 480 -17.03 -29.11 -11.58
C HIS A 480 -17.10 -27.59 -11.87
N VAL A 481 -17.80 -27.21 -12.95
CA VAL A 481 -18.01 -25.80 -13.32
C VAL A 481 -18.58 -24.98 -12.16
N HIS A 482 -19.51 -25.54 -11.38
CA HIS A 482 -20.11 -24.83 -10.24
C HIS A 482 -19.10 -24.53 -9.12
N ASP A 483 -18.07 -25.38 -8.95
CA ASP A 483 -17.00 -25.15 -7.96
C ASP A 483 -16.16 -23.95 -8.39
N VAL A 484 -15.82 -23.87 -9.67
CA VAL A 484 -15.09 -22.72 -10.23
C VAL A 484 -15.91 -21.43 -10.07
N VAL A 485 -17.19 -21.44 -10.46
CA VAL A 485 -18.08 -20.26 -10.31
C VAL A 485 -18.20 -19.81 -8.85
N ARG A 486 -18.27 -20.75 -7.91
CA ARG A 486 -18.28 -20.46 -6.47
C ARG A 486 -16.96 -19.85 -5.98
N ALA A 487 -15.83 -20.39 -6.42
CA ALA A 487 -14.51 -19.88 -6.09
C ALA A 487 -14.28 -18.46 -6.65
N VAL A 488 -14.74 -18.19 -7.88
CA VAL A 488 -14.66 -16.84 -8.50
C VAL A 488 -15.36 -15.79 -7.65
N LYS A 489 -16.51 -16.10 -7.04
CA LYS A 489 -17.24 -15.18 -6.14
C LYS A 489 -16.45 -14.80 -4.88
N LYS A 490 -15.45 -15.60 -4.47
CA LYS A 490 -14.58 -15.30 -3.32
C LYS A 490 -13.37 -14.43 -3.68
N LEU A 491 -13.07 -14.25 -4.97
CA LEU A 491 -11.94 -13.43 -5.40
C LEU A 491 -12.19 -11.94 -5.15
N LYS A 492 -11.14 -11.25 -4.72
CA LYS A 492 -11.14 -9.79 -4.58
C LYS A 492 -10.63 -9.15 -5.88
N ALA A 493 -11.42 -8.26 -6.48
CA ALA A 493 -11.04 -7.56 -7.70
C ALA A 493 -9.71 -6.79 -7.58
N GLY A 494 -9.00 -6.63 -8.69
CA GLY A 494 -7.78 -5.83 -8.81
C GLY A 494 -6.53 -6.45 -8.17
N LYS A 495 -6.49 -7.77 -7.97
CA LYS A 495 -5.28 -8.50 -7.55
C LYS A 495 -4.55 -9.04 -8.79
N ASN A 496 -3.22 -9.05 -8.74
CA ASN A 496 -2.31 -9.46 -9.81
C ASN A 496 -1.54 -10.72 -9.40
N ASP A 497 -1.15 -11.55 -10.38
CA ASP A 497 -0.34 -12.75 -10.20
C ASP A 497 1.14 -12.47 -9.92
N GLY A 498 1.60 -11.27 -10.22
CA GLY A 498 2.98 -10.84 -9.97
C GLY A 498 3.97 -11.13 -11.12
N HIS A 499 3.57 -11.80 -12.24
CA HIS A 499 4.51 -12.11 -13.32
C HIS A 499 3.96 -12.05 -14.76
N ARG A 500 2.82 -12.66 -15.09
CA ARG A 500 2.27 -12.63 -16.45
C ARG A 500 1.34 -11.44 -16.71
N GLY A 501 0.92 -10.73 -15.66
CA GLY A 501 -0.04 -9.63 -15.78
C GLY A 501 -1.50 -10.08 -15.76
N LEU A 502 -1.76 -11.32 -15.34
CA LEU A 502 -3.11 -11.80 -15.11
C LEU A 502 -3.67 -11.16 -13.83
N PHE A 503 -4.85 -10.56 -13.93
CA PHE A 503 -5.59 -9.99 -12.80
C PHE A 503 -6.80 -10.85 -12.45
N THR A 504 -7.21 -10.82 -11.19
CA THR A 504 -8.47 -11.45 -10.77
C THR A 504 -9.67 -11.00 -11.58
N ASN A 505 -9.62 -9.77 -12.12
CA ASN A 505 -10.68 -9.21 -12.95
C ASN A 505 -10.90 -10.01 -14.25
N HIS A 506 -9.85 -10.59 -14.86
CA HIS A 506 -9.99 -11.45 -16.05
C HIS A 506 -10.95 -12.63 -15.78
N VAL A 507 -10.87 -13.18 -14.57
CA VAL A 507 -11.69 -14.32 -14.17
C VAL A 507 -13.06 -13.88 -13.63
N ILE A 508 -13.11 -12.81 -12.84
CA ILE A 508 -14.36 -12.26 -12.28
C ILE A 508 -15.33 -11.84 -13.39
N HIS A 509 -14.80 -11.20 -14.44
CA HIS A 509 -15.59 -10.79 -15.60
C HIS A 509 -15.54 -11.81 -16.75
N GLY A 510 -14.96 -12.99 -16.52
CA GLY A 510 -14.91 -14.09 -17.47
C GLY A 510 -16.28 -14.71 -17.76
N SER A 511 -16.33 -15.52 -18.79
CA SER A 511 -17.54 -16.23 -19.23
C SER A 511 -17.76 -17.56 -18.48
N ARG A 512 -18.92 -18.16 -18.66
CA ARG A 512 -19.19 -19.53 -18.19
C ARG A 512 -18.29 -20.56 -18.90
N LYS A 513 -17.94 -20.30 -20.18
CA LYS A 513 -17.01 -21.12 -20.96
C LYS A 513 -15.61 -21.16 -20.31
N LEU A 514 -15.09 -20.00 -19.86
CA LEU A 514 -13.85 -19.97 -19.10
C LEU A 514 -13.92 -20.85 -17.85
N SER A 515 -15.06 -20.83 -17.14
CA SER A 515 -15.23 -21.69 -15.95
C SER A 515 -15.23 -23.18 -16.29
N LEU A 516 -15.73 -23.56 -17.48
CA LEU A 516 -15.66 -24.92 -17.99
C LEU A 516 -14.22 -25.34 -18.29
N TYR A 517 -13.46 -24.49 -19.01
CA TYR A 517 -12.05 -24.78 -19.34
C TYR A 517 -11.17 -24.88 -18.10
N LEU A 518 -11.42 -24.02 -17.10
CA LEU A 518 -10.73 -24.08 -15.82
C LEU A 518 -11.11 -25.34 -15.02
N SER A 519 -12.36 -25.80 -15.08
CA SER A 519 -12.75 -27.05 -14.41
C SER A 519 -12.02 -28.26 -14.99
N MET A 520 -11.93 -28.35 -16.33
CA MET A 520 -11.16 -29.39 -17.01
C MET A 520 -9.67 -29.34 -16.65
N LEU A 521 -9.06 -28.14 -16.73
CA LEU A 521 -7.66 -27.95 -16.37
C LEU A 521 -7.36 -28.37 -14.94
N PHE A 522 -8.17 -27.97 -13.97
CA PHE A 522 -7.95 -28.27 -12.56
C PHE A 522 -8.13 -29.75 -12.24
N SER A 523 -9.11 -30.42 -12.85
CA SER A 523 -9.28 -31.88 -12.71
C SER A 523 -8.06 -32.62 -13.26
N CYS A 524 -7.56 -32.25 -14.45
CA CYS A 524 -6.34 -32.81 -15.02
C CYS A 524 -5.13 -32.59 -14.12
N MET A 525 -4.94 -31.38 -13.55
CA MET A 525 -3.81 -31.08 -12.68
C MET A 525 -3.84 -31.86 -11.36
N ILE A 526 -5.02 -32.09 -10.78
CA ILE A 526 -5.14 -32.88 -9.54
C ILE A 526 -4.85 -34.36 -9.84
N CYS A 527 -5.33 -34.88 -10.96
CA CYS A 527 -5.07 -36.23 -11.41
C CYS A 527 -3.58 -36.44 -11.74
N HIS A 528 -3.01 -35.56 -12.57
CA HIS A 528 -1.64 -35.66 -13.08
C HIS A 528 -0.70 -34.65 -12.40
N CYS A 529 -0.45 -34.81 -11.10
CA CYS A 529 0.36 -33.85 -10.32
C CYS A 529 1.80 -33.69 -10.81
N ASN A 530 2.31 -34.57 -11.64
CA ASN A 530 3.58 -34.40 -12.35
C ASN A 530 3.54 -33.28 -13.42
N SER A 531 2.35 -32.88 -13.82
CA SER A 531 2.04 -31.97 -14.91
C SER A 531 1.66 -30.54 -14.44
N ILE A 532 2.03 -30.18 -13.22
CA ILE A 532 1.74 -28.84 -12.68
C ILE A 532 2.52 -27.80 -13.48
N PRO A 533 1.87 -26.80 -14.12
CA PRO A 533 2.56 -25.77 -14.88
C PRO A 533 3.54 -24.98 -14.00
N PRO A 534 4.76 -24.65 -14.49
CA PRO A 534 5.78 -23.93 -13.71
C PRO A 534 5.26 -22.63 -13.10
N ASP A 535 4.43 -21.90 -13.81
CA ASP A 535 3.82 -20.66 -13.33
C ASP A 535 2.88 -20.83 -12.13
N PHE A 536 2.30 -22.02 -11.99
CA PHE A 536 1.49 -22.37 -10.82
C PHE A 536 2.30 -22.48 -9.55
N ALA A 537 3.50 -23.05 -9.68
CA ALA A 537 4.45 -23.24 -8.59
C ALA A 537 5.26 -21.96 -8.29
N LEU A 538 5.36 -21.03 -9.26
CA LEU A 538 6.14 -19.80 -9.12
C LEU A 538 5.37 -18.74 -8.27
N SER A 539 6.09 -18.12 -7.33
CA SER A 539 5.59 -16.99 -6.55
C SER A 539 6.57 -15.84 -6.56
N THR A 540 6.05 -14.62 -6.71
CA THR A 540 6.87 -13.41 -6.63
C THR A 540 6.73 -12.78 -5.25
N ILE A 541 7.80 -12.74 -4.46
CA ILE A 541 7.82 -12.04 -3.17
C ILE A 541 8.06 -10.55 -3.40
N VAL A 542 7.26 -9.76 -2.70
CA VAL A 542 7.45 -8.32 -2.57
C VAL A 542 7.76 -8.02 -1.11
N PRO A 543 8.97 -7.52 -0.77
CA PRO A 543 9.29 -7.08 0.58
C PRO A 543 8.43 -5.89 0.99
N ILE A 544 7.66 -6.02 2.08
CA ILE A 544 6.79 -4.95 2.60
C ILE A 544 7.21 -4.61 4.04
N PRO A 545 7.42 -3.33 4.39
CA PRO A 545 7.77 -2.93 5.74
C PRO A 545 6.74 -3.41 6.78
N LYS A 546 7.21 -4.03 7.88
CA LYS A 546 6.38 -4.42 9.04
C LYS A 546 5.85 -3.18 9.76
N ASN A 547 6.69 -2.15 9.88
CA ASN A 547 6.35 -0.89 10.53
C ASN A 547 7.04 0.28 9.82
N ASN A 548 6.26 1.18 9.25
CA ASN A 548 6.76 2.37 8.55
C ASN A 548 7.38 3.42 9.48
N ARG A 549 7.22 3.29 10.81
CA ARG A 549 7.85 4.18 11.79
C ARG A 549 9.26 3.72 12.17
N LYS A 550 9.62 2.46 11.87
CA LYS A 550 10.98 1.93 12.05
C LYS A 550 11.82 2.23 10.82
N SER A 551 13.15 2.19 10.97
CA SER A 551 14.06 2.38 9.84
C SER A 551 13.71 1.45 8.67
N LEU A 552 13.53 2.02 7.50
CA LEU A 552 13.33 1.29 6.24
C LEU A 552 14.65 0.76 5.66
N ASN A 553 15.78 1.22 6.19
CA ASN A 553 17.10 0.79 5.77
C ASN A 553 17.55 -0.53 6.42
N ASN A 554 16.69 -1.17 7.22
CA ASN A 554 16.97 -2.44 7.86
C ASN A 554 16.08 -3.54 7.28
N SER A 555 16.67 -4.56 6.67
CA SER A 555 15.98 -5.67 6.03
C SER A 555 15.14 -6.52 7.00
N THR A 556 15.46 -6.53 8.31
CA THR A 556 14.66 -7.25 9.33
C THR A 556 13.28 -6.65 9.54
N ASN A 557 13.07 -5.37 9.17
CA ASN A 557 11.79 -4.69 9.22
C ASN A 557 10.85 -5.05 8.06
N TYR A 558 11.21 -6.02 7.20
CA TYR A 558 10.40 -6.40 6.06
C TYR A 558 9.74 -7.77 6.23
N ARG A 559 8.56 -7.93 5.62
CA ARG A 559 7.83 -9.21 5.46
C ARG A 559 7.88 -9.66 4.03
N ALA A 560 7.96 -10.97 3.82
CA ALA A 560 7.95 -11.63 2.51
C ALA A 560 6.50 -11.86 2.06
N ILE A 561 5.86 -10.90 1.42
CA ILE A 561 4.50 -11.08 0.91
C ILE A 561 4.54 -11.71 -0.48
N ALA A 562 4.01 -12.92 -0.62
CA ALA A 562 3.99 -13.69 -1.85
C ALA A 562 2.78 -13.32 -2.74
N LEU A 563 3.05 -13.03 -3.99
CA LEU A 563 2.07 -12.93 -5.07
C LEU A 563 2.09 -14.27 -5.83
N SER A 564 1.02 -15.04 -5.72
CA SER A 564 0.86 -16.34 -6.38
C SER A 564 -0.10 -16.27 -7.56
N SER A 565 -0.07 -17.28 -8.41
CA SER A 565 -0.97 -17.45 -9.57
C SER A 565 -2.44 -17.21 -9.21
N ILE A 566 -3.18 -16.53 -10.08
CA ILE A 566 -4.63 -16.29 -9.90
C ILE A 566 -5.39 -17.63 -10.01
N PHE A 567 -5.01 -18.49 -10.95
CA PHE A 567 -5.61 -19.81 -11.09
C PHE A 567 -5.29 -20.70 -9.89
N GLY A 568 -4.07 -20.58 -9.32
CA GLY A 568 -3.72 -21.25 -8.05
C GLY A 568 -4.62 -20.83 -6.90
N LYS A 569 -4.95 -19.53 -6.77
CA LYS A 569 -5.91 -19.05 -5.76
C LYS A 569 -7.31 -19.58 -5.95
N LEU A 570 -7.75 -19.75 -7.21
CA LEU A 570 -9.05 -20.40 -7.50
C LEU A 570 -9.06 -21.85 -7.03
N LEU A 571 -8.01 -22.59 -7.40
CA LEU A 571 -7.87 -24.00 -7.01
C LEU A 571 -7.78 -24.15 -5.49
N ASP A 572 -7.04 -23.29 -4.79
CA ASP A 572 -7.00 -23.25 -3.33
C ASP A 572 -8.42 -23.10 -2.74
N HIS A 573 -9.24 -22.17 -3.28
CA HIS A 573 -10.63 -21.99 -2.82
C HIS A 573 -11.52 -23.21 -3.10
N ILE A 574 -11.31 -23.93 -4.21
CA ILE A 574 -12.05 -25.14 -4.58
C ILE A 574 -11.69 -26.27 -3.62
N ILE A 575 -10.39 -26.54 -3.42
CA ILE A 575 -9.89 -27.58 -2.52
C ILE A 575 -10.40 -27.36 -1.09
N LEU A 576 -10.30 -26.11 -0.58
CA LEU A 576 -10.80 -25.76 0.74
C LEU A 576 -12.31 -25.95 0.89
N HIS A 577 -13.07 -25.74 -0.17
CA HIS A 577 -14.51 -25.89 -0.12
C HIS A 577 -14.94 -27.37 -0.17
N LYS A 578 -14.34 -28.14 -1.07
CA LYS A 578 -14.66 -29.55 -1.22
C LYS A 578 -14.27 -30.40 0.01
N ASN A 579 -13.17 -30.00 0.70
CA ASN A 579 -12.65 -30.70 1.87
C ASN A 579 -12.86 -29.92 3.17
N HIS A 580 -13.90 -29.07 3.27
CA HIS A 580 -14.06 -28.12 4.39
C HIS A 580 -14.14 -28.77 5.76
N GLU A 581 -14.68 -29.99 5.85
CA GLU A 581 -14.81 -30.77 7.09
C GLU A 581 -13.44 -31.19 7.64
N HIS A 582 -12.54 -31.62 6.75
CA HIS A 582 -11.19 -32.06 7.11
C HIS A 582 -10.22 -30.92 7.39
N PHE A 583 -10.47 -29.70 6.85
CA PHE A 583 -9.70 -28.50 7.15
C PHE A 583 -10.14 -27.79 8.46
N SER A 584 -10.85 -28.50 9.33
CA SER A 584 -11.26 -27.99 10.64
C SER A 584 -10.13 -28.08 11.67
N THR A 585 -10.13 -27.18 12.64
CA THR A 585 -9.20 -27.18 13.80
C THR A 585 -9.98 -27.21 15.10
N SER A 586 -9.32 -27.53 16.22
CA SER A 586 -9.92 -27.59 17.55
C SER A 586 -10.61 -26.26 17.95
N CYS A 587 -11.48 -26.30 18.96
CA CYS A 587 -12.15 -25.11 19.52
C CYS A 587 -11.18 -24.10 20.17
N TYR A 588 -9.95 -24.51 20.46
CA TYR A 588 -8.90 -23.69 21.06
C TYR A 588 -8.19 -22.79 20.04
N GLN A 589 -8.27 -23.08 18.72
CA GLN A 589 -7.75 -22.24 17.66
C GLN A 589 -8.85 -21.28 17.18
N PHE A 590 -8.64 -19.97 17.39
CA PHE A 590 -9.55 -18.90 16.96
C PHE A 590 -9.14 -18.24 15.63
N GLY A 591 -7.88 -18.37 15.25
CA GLY A 591 -7.35 -17.72 14.04
C GLY A 591 -7.87 -18.32 12.75
N PHE A 592 -8.12 -17.46 11.77
CA PHE A 592 -8.52 -17.80 10.39
C PHE A 592 -9.82 -18.62 10.24
N LYS A 593 -10.64 -18.72 11.29
CA LYS A 593 -11.96 -19.34 11.26
C LYS A 593 -13.05 -18.33 10.91
N ALA A 594 -14.01 -18.76 10.09
CA ALA A 594 -15.19 -17.96 9.79
C ALA A 594 -15.99 -17.69 11.08
N LYS A 595 -16.53 -16.46 11.20
CA LYS A 595 -17.29 -15.98 12.37
C LYS A 595 -16.52 -15.99 13.71
N HIS A 596 -15.22 -16.22 13.72
CA HIS A 596 -14.34 -16.04 14.87
C HIS A 596 -13.61 -14.70 14.78
N SER A 597 -13.38 -14.05 15.92
CA SER A 597 -12.69 -12.77 15.99
C SER A 597 -11.66 -12.74 17.11
N THR A 598 -10.71 -11.84 17.02
CA THR A 598 -9.75 -11.54 18.09
C THR A 598 -10.47 -11.16 19.40
N GLY A 599 -11.61 -10.43 19.29
CA GLY A 599 -12.45 -10.09 20.44
C GLY A 599 -13.06 -11.32 21.15
N MET A 600 -13.45 -12.37 20.41
CA MET A 600 -13.94 -13.62 20.99
C MET A 600 -12.84 -14.37 21.75
N CYS A 601 -11.63 -14.45 21.18
CA CYS A 601 -10.48 -15.04 21.86
C CYS A 601 -10.14 -14.29 23.14
N THR A 602 -10.05 -12.96 23.08
CA THR A 602 -9.78 -12.11 24.27
C THR A 602 -10.91 -12.22 25.30
N PHE A 603 -12.16 -12.34 24.86
CA PHE A 603 -13.31 -12.57 25.75
C PHE A 603 -13.13 -13.87 26.54
N VAL A 604 -12.86 -14.99 25.87
CA VAL A 604 -12.65 -16.30 26.52
C VAL A 604 -11.49 -16.25 27.52
N VAL A 605 -10.37 -15.63 27.13
CA VAL A 605 -9.21 -15.44 28.01
C VAL A 605 -9.60 -14.65 29.26
N ASN A 606 -10.29 -13.52 29.10
CA ASN A 606 -10.67 -12.66 30.22
C ASN A 606 -11.70 -13.33 31.15
N GLU A 607 -12.71 -14.03 30.61
CA GLU A 607 -13.69 -14.73 31.43
C GLU A 607 -13.04 -15.91 32.18
N THR A 608 -12.09 -16.63 31.58
CA THR A 608 -11.32 -17.68 32.25
C THR A 608 -10.51 -17.09 33.42
N ILE A 609 -9.80 -15.99 33.20
CA ILE A 609 -9.03 -15.32 34.26
C ILE A 609 -9.97 -14.85 35.37
N GLN A 610 -11.09 -14.20 35.02
CA GLN A 610 -12.05 -13.69 36.01
C GLN A 610 -12.70 -14.78 36.83
N TYR A 611 -12.99 -15.95 36.23
CA TYR A 611 -13.54 -17.12 36.91
C TYR A 611 -12.62 -17.60 38.06
N TYR A 612 -11.29 -17.59 37.87
CA TYR A 612 -10.31 -17.96 38.91
C TYR A 612 -10.14 -16.85 39.94
N LEU A 613 -10.05 -15.58 39.51
CA LEU A 613 -9.92 -14.45 40.44
C LEU A 613 -11.12 -14.33 41.38
N ASN A 614 -12.35 -14.57 40.92
CA ASN A 614 -13.56 -14.58 41.74
C ASN A 614 -13.54 -15.67 42.82
N ARG A 615 -12.65 -16.66 42.67
CA ARG A 615 -12.42 -17.75 43.63
C ARG A 615 -11.13 -17.58 44.47
N ASN A 616 -10.55 -16.36 44.39
CA ASN A 616 -9.27 -16.02 45.04
C ASN A 616 -8.08 -16.90 44.59
N ASN A 617 -8.12 -17.41 43.38
CA ASN A 617 -7.02 -18.14 42.76
C ASN A 617 -6.25 -17.28 41.76
N ASP A 618 -4.93 -17.39 41.83
CA ASP A 618 -4.05 -16.73 40.88
C ASP A 618 -4.12 -17.40 39.51
N VAL A 619 -3.82 -16.65 38.43
CA VAL A 619 -3.67 -17.17 37.06
C VAL A 619 -2.38 -16.68 36.44
N TYR A 620 -1.58 -17.61 36.00
CA TYR A 620 -0.32 -17.38 35.27
C TYR A 620 -0.62 -17.39 33.77
N CYS A 621 -0.60 -16.22 33.18
CA CYS A 621 -0.88 -16.02 31.75
C CYS A 621 0.44 -15.91 31.00
N THR A 622 0.80 -16.88 30.16
CA THR A 622 2.05 -16.86 29.39
C THR A 622 1.73 -16.59 27.91
N LEU A 623 2.21 -15.47 27.39
CA LEU A 623 2.13 -15.11 25.97
C LEU A 623 3.37 -15.61 25.25
N LEU A 624 3.20 -16.45 24.23
CA LEU A 624 4.29 -17.03 23.45
C LEU A 624 4.32 -16.46 22.05
N ASP A 625 5.51 -15.94 21.64
CA ASP A 625 5.77 -15.43 20.29
C ASP A 625 6.51 -16.46 19.46
N ALA A 626 5.89 -16.94 18.38
CA ALA A 626 6.54 -17.86 17.45
C ALA A 626 7.31 -17.09 16.37
N THR A 627 8.60 -17.43 16.24
CA THR A 627 9.50 -16.74 15.30
C THR A 627 9.36 -17.29 13.90
N LYS A 628 9.04 -16.41 12.91
CA LYS A 628 8.95 -16.80 11.49
C LYS A 628 8.04 -18.02 11.26
N ALA A 629 6.91 -18.03 11.94
CA ALA A 629 6.03 -19.17 12.10
C ALA A 629 5.57 -19.79 10.76
N PHE A 630 5.07 -18.95 9.83
CA PHE A 630 4.64 -19.39 8.50
C PHE A 630 5.80 -19.88 7.63
N ASP A 631 6.98 -19.30 7.81
CA ASP A 631 8.13 -19.52 6.94
C ASP A 631 8.92 -20.79 7.30
N ARG A 632 8.60 -21.43 8.46
CA ARG A 632 9.35 -22.59 8.99
C ARG A 632 8.54 -23.89 9.02
N VAL A 633 7.37 -23.94 8.44
CA VAL A 633 6.53 -25.15 8.39
C VAL A 633 7.26 -26.25 7.62
N GLU A 634 7.45 -27.41 8.25
CA GLU A 634 8.05 -28.61 7.66
C GLU A 634 7.03 -29.38 6.83
N TYR A 635 7.36 -29.71 5.58
CA TYR A 635 6.41 -30.30 4.65
C TYR A 635 5.98 -31.73 5.04
N VAL A 636 6.91 -32.59 5.42
CA VAL A 636 6.58 -33.98 5.79
C VAL A 636 5.59 -33.98 6.97
N ARG A 637 5.85 -33.20 8.00
CA ARG A 637 4.95 -33.07 9.17
C ARG A 637 3.61 -32.48 8.78
N LEU A 638 3.61 -31.45 7.93
CA LEU A 638 2.36 -30.83 7.46
C LEU A 638 1.48 -31.86 6.74
N PHE A 639 2.06 -32.61 5.78
CA PHE A 639 1.26 -33.58 5.00
C PHE A 639 0.81 -34.76 5.83
N ARG A 640 1.60 -35.24 6.81
CA ARG A 640 1.15 -36.20 7.78
C ARG A 640 -0.07 -35.71 8.58
N CYS A 641 -0.04 -34.47 9.06
CA CYS A 641 -1.21 -33.87 9.72
C CYS A 641 -2.44 -33.81 8.80
N LEU A 642 -2.28 -33.57 7.50
CA LEU A 642 -3.39 -33.55 6.55
C LEU A 642 -3.97 -34.96 6.32
N ILE A 643 -3.12 -35.98 6.24
CA ILE A 643 -3.52 -37.38 6.13
C ILE A 643 -4.28 -37.81 7.40
N GLU A 644 -3.76 -37.51 8.60
CA GLU A 644 -4.42 -37.79 9.88
C GLU A 644 -5.78 -37.09 9.99
N LYS A 645 -5.99 -35.96 9.37
CA LYS A 645 -7.26 -35.23 9.27
C LYS A 645 -8.24 -35.85 8.25
N GLY A 646 -7.82 -36.89 7.51
CA GLY A 646 -8.65 -37.61 6.55
C GLY A 646 -8.84 -36.88 5.20
N ILE A 647 -7.92 -36.01 4.83
CA ILE A 647 -7.96 -35.39 3.50
C ILE A 647 -7.71 -36.46 2.44
N CYS A 648 -8.52 -36.40 1.36
CA CYS A 648 -8.43 -37.34 0.26
C CYS A 648 -6.96 -37.51 -0.21
N PRO A 649 -6.45 -38.75 -0.31
CA PRO A 649 -5.05 -39.03 -0.69
C PRO A 649 -4.64 -38.37 -2.02
N ILE A 650 -5.54 -38.31 -3.01
CA ILE A 650 -5.29 -37.67 -4.32
C ILE A 650 -5.04 -36.19 -4.14
N VAL A 651 -5.86 -35.49 -3.33
CA VAL A 651 -5.70 -34.06 -3.03
C VAL A 651 -4.44 -33.82 -2.20
N CYS A 652 -4.17 -34.68 -1.22
CA CYS A 652 -2.96 -34.60 -0.41
C CYS A 652 -1.70 -34.77 -1.25
N ARG A 653 -1.66 -35.73 -2.18
CA ARG A 653 -0.59 -35.96 -3.15
C ARG A 653 -0.41 -34.75 -4.05
N PHE A 654 -1.49 -34.19 -4.60
CA PHE A 654 -1.41 -32.97 -5.43
C PHE A 654 -0.78 -31.80 -4.64
N LEU A 655 -1.22 -31.56 -3.40
CA LEU A 655 -0.64 -30.52 -2.56
C LEU A 655 0.84 -30.77 -2.25
N ALA A 656 1.23 -32.01 -1.96
CA ALA A 656 2.62 -32.39 -1.71
C ALA A 656 3.51 -32.08 -2.94
N TYR A 657 3.07 -32.47 -4.14
CA TYR A 657 3.80 -32.15 -5.38
C TYR A 657 3.83 -30.65 -5.65
N LEU A 658 2.75 -29.91 -5.39
CA LEU A 658 2.71 -28.46 -5.57
C LEU A 658 3.69 -27.74 -4.63
N TYR A 659 3.76 -28.13 -3.36
CA TYR A 659 4.62 -27.50 -2.36
C TYR A 659 6.09 -27.85 -2.54
N THR A 660 6.43 -29.08 -2.90
CA THR A 660 7.83 -29.51 -3.14
C THR A 660 8.44 -28.91 -4.40
N ARG A 661 7.61 -28.51 -5.38
CA ARG A 661 8.05 -27.85 -6.64
C ARG A 661 7.97 -26.35 -6.62
N GLN A 662 7.67 -25.74 -5.47
CA GLN A 662 7.57 -24.30 -5.36
C GLN A 662 8.88 -23.60 -5.62
N CYS A 663 8.82 -22.55 -6.47
CA CYS A 663 9.90 -21.61 -6.69
C CYS A 663 9.47 -20.20 -6.27
N ILE A 664 10.42 -19.47 -5.74
CA ILE A 664 10.22 -18.10 -5.28
C ILE A 664 11.21 -17.19 -5.98
N ARG A 665 10.76 -16.02 -6.41
CA ARG A 665 11.64 -14.93 -6.84
C ARG A 665 11.29 -13.65 -6.13
N VAL A 666 12.23 -12.74 -5.96
CA VAL A 666 12.04 -11.48 -5.28
C VAL A 666 11.85 -10.36 -6.30
N ARG A 667 10.97 -9.41 -5.98
CA ARG A 667 10.81 -8.17 -6.73
C ARG A 667 11.04 -6.96 -5.83
N TRP A 668 12.03 -6.15 -6.18
CA TRP A 668 12.28 -4.86 -5.56
C TRP A 668 12.20 -3.75 -6.61
N GLY A 669 11.38 -2.74 -6.37
CA GLY A 669 11.14 -1.72 -7.38
C GLY A 669 10.62 -2.29 -8.70
N ASN A 670 11.40 -2.13 -9.75
CA ASN A 670 11.17 -2.70 -11.08
C ASN A 670 12.03 -3.94 -11.39
N VAL A 671 12.96 -4.26 -10.50
CA VAL A 671 13.88 -5.41 -10.66
C VAL A 671 13.21 -6.69 -10.17
N VAL A 672 13.37 -7.76 -10.93
CA VAL A 672 12.90 -9.11 -10.59
C VAL A 672 14.11 -10.03 -10.60
N GLY A 673 14.37 -10.67 -9.45
CA GLY A 673 15.49 -11.60 -9.29
C GLY A 673 15.26 -12.97 -9.92
N THR A 674 16.29 -13.81 -9.88
CA THR A 674 16.23 -15.22 -10.31
C THR A 674 15.36 -16.04 -9.35
N PRO A 675 14.62 -17.05 -9.86
CA PRO A 675 13.87 -17.97 -9.00
C PRO A 675 14.80 -18.91 -8.21
N PHE A 676 14.46 -19.16 -6.95
CA PHE A 676 15.10 -20.16 -6.09
C PHE A 676 14.05 -21.13 -5.51
N PRO A 677 14.41 -22.38 -5.17
CA PRO A 677 13.48 -23.38 -4.65
C PRO A 677 13.04 -23.06 -3.22
N CYS A 678 11.78 -23.40 -2.89
CA CYS A 678 11.22 -23.29 -1.55
C CYS A 678 11.14 -24.68 -0.91
N ARG A 679 11.92 -24.92 0.17
CA ARG A 679 12.02 -26.24 0.82
C ARG A 679 11.21 -26.34 2.11
N ASN A 680 10.74 -25.25 2.65
CA ASN A 680 9.91 -25.17 3.87
C ASN A 680 9.02 -23.93 3.84
N GLY A 681 8.01 -23.92 4.69
CA GLY A 681 7.14 -22.78 4.90
C GLY A 681 5.89 -22.76 4.01
N VAL A 682 4.91 -22.01 4.48
CA VAL A 682 3.67 -21.71 3.74
C VAL A 682 3.66 -20.24 3.33
N LYS A 683 3.25 -19.96 2.10
CA LYS A 683 3.35 -18.61 1.48
C LYS A 683 2.58 -17.56 2.26
N GLN A 684 3.22 -16.49 2.73
CA GLN A 684 2.54 -15.34 3.32
C GLN A 684 1.72 -14.61 2.24
N GLY A 685 0.40 -14.79 2.25
CA GLY A 685 -0.53 -14.25 1.24
C GLY A 685 -1.22 -15.31 0.36
N GLY A 686 -0.92 -16.60 0.53
CA GLY A 686 -1.65 -17.71 -0.05
C GLY A 686 -3.05 -17.86 0.57
N VAL A 687 -3.98 -18.47 -0.15
CA VAL A 687 -5.37 -18.71 0.34
C VAL A 687 -5.38 -19.83 1.36
N MET A 688 -4.68 -20.94 1.10
CA MET A 688 -4.61 -22.10 2.00
C MET A 688 -3.63 -21.90 3.17
N SER A 689 -2.61 -21.07 3.01
CA SER A 689 -1.50 -20.93 3.98
C SER A 689 -1.96 -20.70 5.43
N PRO A 690 -2.95 -19.82 5.72
CA PRO A 690 -3.41 -19.63 7.08
C PRO A 690 -4.04 -20.88 7.69
N ILE A 691 -4.78 -21.64 6.90
CA ILE A 691 -5.50 -22.84 7.35
C ILE A 691 -4.50 -23.97 7.58
N LEU A 692 -3.56 -24.16 6.63
CA LEU A 692 -2.49 -25.17 6.77
C LEU A 692 -1.64 -24.93 8.01
N TYR A 693 -1.29 -23.66 8.26
CA TYR A 693 -0.56 -23.29 9.48
C TYR A 693 -1.39 -23.54 10.74
N SER A 694 -2.69 -23.22 10.73
CA SER A 694 -3.57 -23.48 11.88
C SER A 694 -3.68 -24.98 12.18
N ILE A 695 -3.74 -25.86 11.16
CA ILE A 695 -3.73 -27.31 11.33
C ILE A 695 -2.38 -27.78 11.89
N TYR A 696 -1.29 -27.21 11.39
CA TYR A 696 0.05 -27.52 11.89
C TYR A 696 0.16 -27.21 13.39
N MET A 697 -0.32 -26.05 13.85
CA MET A 697 -0.31 -25.65 15.27
C MET A 697 -1.38 -26.39 16.13
N ASP A 698 -2.42 -26.93 15.51
CA ASP A 698 -3.51 -27.60 16.24
C ASP A 698 -3.02 -28.86 16.99
N GLN A 699 -1.97 -29.51 16.51
CA GLN A 699 -1.30 -30.60 17.19
C GLN A 699 -0.75 -30.21 18.58
N LEU A 700 -0.20 -28.98 18.69
CA LEU A 700 0.24 -28.44 19.98
C LEU A 700 -0.94 -28.25 20.93
N LEU A 701 -2.03 -27.65 20.44
CA LEU A 701 -3.25 -27.44 21.24
C LEU A 701 -3.86 -28.75 21.71
N THR A 702 -3.80 -29.79 20.89
CA THR A 702 -4.24 -31.15 21.25
C THR A 702 -3.34 -31.75 22.34
N ARG A 703 -2.01 -31.63 22.27
CA ARG A 703 -1.07 -32.09 23.32
C ARG A 703 -1.32 -31.36 24.64
N LEU A 704 -1.56 -30.03 24.59
CA LEU A 704 -1.87 -29.23 25.78
C LEU A 704 -3.22 -29.64 26.40
N HIS A 705 -4.24 -29.83 25.58
CA HIS A 705 -5.56 -30.27 26.01
C HIS A 705 -5.53 -31.64 26.71
N ASN A 706 -4.74 -32.57 26.19
CA ASN A 706 -4.63 -33.93 26.74
C ASN A 706 -3.70 -34.01 27.97
N SER A 707 -3.09 -32.87 28.36
CA SER A 707 -2.27 -32.82 29.57
C SER A 707 -3.12 -32.47 30.82
N PRO A 708 -2.68 -32.87 32.03
CA PRO A 708 -3.40 -32.53 33.25
C PRO A 708 -3.14 -31.11 33.74
N TYR A 709 -2.55 -30.26 32.91
CA TYR A 709 -2.12 -28.90 33.28
C TYR A 709 -2.94 -27.85 32.56
N GLY A 710 -3.14 -26.70 33.19
CA GLY A 710 -3.88 -25.56 32.64
C GLY A 710 -5.10 -25.20 33.46
N CYS A 711 -5.78 -24.15 33.09
CA CYS A 711 -7.05 -23.76 33.67
C CYS A 711 -8.18 -24.67 33.16
N GLU A 712 -9.19 -24.91 34.02
CA GLU A 712 -10.42 -25.62 33.68
C GLU A 712 -11.65 -24.88 34.19
N ILE A 713 -12.74 -24.97 33.45
CA ILE A 713 -14.08 -24.51 33.88
C ILE A 713 -15.06 -25.64 33.63
N ASN A 714 -15.77 -26.09 34.68
CA ASN A 714 -16.73 -27.19 34.60
C ASN A 714 -16.15 -28.47 33.92
N ARG A 715 -14.90 -28.82 34.25
CA ARG A 715 -14.13 -29.94 33.67
C ARG A 715 -13.82 -29.79 32.18
N VAL A 716 -13.96 -28.57 31.63
CA VAL A 716 -13.53 -28.26 30.26
C VAL A 716 -12.21 -27.50 30.32
N PHE A 717 -11.22 -27.97 29.53
CA PHE A 717 -9.93 -27.34 29.47
C PHE A 717 -10.02 -25.91 28.93
N MET A 718 -9.41 -24.97 29.66
CA MET A 718 -9.35 -23.52 29.36
C MET A 718 -7.91 -23.03 29.44
N GLY A 719 -6.94 -23.93 29.32
CA GLY A 719 -5.54 -23.65 29.61
C GLY A 719 -4.73 -23.10 28.43
N ALA A 720 -5.21 -23.22 27.20
CA ALA A 720 -4.46 -22.74 26.03
C ALA A 720 -5.39 -22.26 24.91
N PHE A 721 -5.09 -21.08 24.37
CA PHE A 721 -5.81 -20.52 23.22
C PHE A 721 -4.81 -19.96 22.20
N ALA A 722 -5.08 -20.20 20.91
CA ALA A 722 -4.28 -19.68 19.82
C ALA A 722 -5.11 -18.82 18.86
N TYR A 723 -4.48 -17.77 18.38
CA TYR A 723 -4.97 -17.01 17.22
C TYR A 723 -3.87 -17.00 16.16
N ALA A 724 -3.85 -18.00 15.32
CA ALA A 724 -2.76 -18.33 14.41
C ALA A 724 -1.45 -18.67 15.18
N ASP A 725 -0.47 -17.79 15.10
CA ASP A 725 0.84 -17.89 15.76
C ASP A 725 0.88 -17.29 17.18
N ASP A 726 -0.08 -16.42 17.51
CA ASP A 726 -0.22 -15.87 18.87
C ASP A 726 -0.83 -16.92 19.81
N LEU A 727 -0.03 -17.49 20.69
CA LEU A 727 -0.43 -18.50 21.69
C LEU A 727 -0.44 -17.92 23.09
N ILE A 728 -1.52 -18.13 23.83
CA ILE A 728 -1.62 -17.84 25.26
C ILE A 728 -1.85 -19.11 26.06
N LEU A 729 -1.09 -19.28 27.13
CA LEU A 729 -1.25 -20.36 28.12
C LEU A 729 -1.80 -19.77 29.41
N LEU A 730 -2.77 -20.45 30.01
CA LEU A 730 -3.39 -20.09 31.28
C LEU A 730 -3.28 -21.25 32.27
N SER A 731 -2.63 -21.03 33.42
CA SER A 731 -2.48 -22.04 34.46
C SER A 731 -2.72 -21.45 35.84
N PRO A 732 -3.36 -22.15 36.79
CA PRO A 732 -3.51 -21.67 38.16
C PRO A 732 -2.24 -21.81 38.99
N THR A 733 -1.18 -22.46 38.49
CA THR A 733 0.06 -22.70 39.23
C THR A 733 1.29 -22.49 38.38
N VAL A 734 2.40 -22.07 39.03
CA VAL A 734 3.72 -21.94 38.38
C VAL A 734 4.22 -23.32 37.85
N HIS A 735 3.95 -24.38 38.59
CA HIS A 735 4.32 -25.74 38.18
C HIS A 735 3.60 -26.16 36.89
N GLY A 736 2.28 -25.94 36.84
CA GLY A 736 1.50 -26.21 35.62
C GLY A 736 1.99 -25.41 34.43
N THR A 737 2.34 -24.12 34.64
CA THR A 737 2.93 -23.28 33.60
C THR A 737 4.25 -23.85 33.06
N ARG A 738 5.15 -24.34 33.96
CA ARG A 738 6.42 -24.97 33.52
C ARG A 738 6.17 -26.24 32.71
N CYS A 739 5.22 -27.08 33.15
CA CYS A 739 4.89 -28.29 32.42
C CYS A 739 4.29 -28.02 31.04
N MET A 740 3.41 -27.03 30.93
CA MET A 740 2.88 -26.57 29.64
C MET A 740 3.95 -26.00 28.72
N LEU A 741 4.92 -25.24 29.27
CA LEU A 741 6.07 -24.74 28.52
C LEU A 741 6.95 -25.90 28.00
N ASN A 742 7.19 -26.96 28.80
CA ASN A 742 7.92 -28.12 28.34
C ASN A 742 7.20 -28.84 27.18
N ILE A 743 5.87 -28.93 27.22
CA ILE A 743 5.09 -29.46 26.08
C ILE A 743 5.31 -28.59 24.83
N CYS A 744 5.30 -27.27 24.98
CA CYS A 744 5.58 -26.36 23.87
C CYS A 744 7.01 -26.54 23.34
N GLU A 745 8.00 -26.74 24.20
CA GLU A 745 9.40 -26.92 23.83
C GLU A 745 9.60 -28.24 23.07
N THR A 746 9.05 -29.35 23.57
CA THR A 746 9.06 -30.66 22.90
C THR A 746 8.39 -30.59 21.53
N TYR A 747 7.21 -29.95 21.46
CA TYR A 747 6.53 -29.72 20.20
C TYR A 747 7.38 -28.87 19.22
N GLY A 748 8.03 -27.82 19.73
CA GLY A 748 8.94 -26.98 18.96
C GLY A 748 10.08 -27.78 18.32
N GLN A 749 10.65 -28.74 19.05
CA GLN A 749 11.68 -29.66 18.54
C GLN A 749 11.11 -30.62 17.48
N ASP A 750 9.93 -31.23 17.75
CA ASP A 750 9.30 -32.20 16.84
C ASP A 750 8.85 -31.57 15.51
N PHE A 751 8.35 -30.32 15.55
CA PHE A 751 7.70 -29.62 14.44
C PHE A 751 8.50 -28.41 13.93
N ASN A 752 9.77 -28.28 14.30
CA ASN A 752 10.65 -27.16 13.88
C ASN A 752 10.05 -25.76 14.15
N VAL A 753 9.19 -25.63 15.19
CA VAL A 753 8.62 -24.35 15.60
C VAL A 753 9.54 -23.69 16.62
N MET A 754 10.00 -22.49 16.32
CA MET A 754 10.86 -21.73 17.21
C MET A 754 10.06 -20.67 17.97
N PHE A 755 9.98 -20.81 19.28
CA PHE A 755 9.47 -19.75 20.16
C PHE A 755 10.58 -18.79 20.57
N ASN A 756 10.23 -17.53 20.78
CA ASN A 756 11.17 -16.49 21.18
C ASN A 756 11.00 -16.14 22.65
N PRO A 757 11.90 -16.58 23.56
CA PRO A 757 11.78 -16.30 24.98
C PRO A 757 11.81 -14.81 25.32
N SER A 758 12.62 -14.00 24.63
CA SER A 758 12.76 -12.57 24.91
C SER A 758 11.53 -11.74 24.57
N LYS A 759 10.74 -12.20 23.57
CA LYS A 759 9.46 -11.59 23.20
C LYS A 759 8.27 -12.20 23.94
N SER A 760 8.39 -13.44 24.39
CA SER A 760 7.38 -14.09 25.23
C SER A 760 7.30 -13.43 26.60
N LYS A 761 6.11 -13.32 27.19
CA LYS A 761 5.90 -12.63 28.46
C LYS A 761 5.01 -13.43 29.38
N LEU A 762 5.35 -13.38 30.68
CA LEU A 762 4.52 -13.91 31.76
C LEU A 762 3.77 -12.77 32.45
N ILE A 763 2.48 -12.93 32.65
CA ILE A 763 1.64 -12.03 33.43
C ILE A 763 1.03 -12.84 34.56
N VAL A 764 1.22 -12.38 35.80
CA VAL A 764 0.60 -12.98 36.97
C VAL A 764 -0.65 -12.18 37.32
N ARG A 765 -1.82 -12.81 37.21
CA ARG A 765 -3.11 -12.25 37.59
C ARG A 765 -3.47 -12.69 38.99
N THR A 766 -3.58 -11.76 39.91
CA THR A 766 -3.85 -12.04 41.34
C THR A 766 -4.78 -10.97 41.91
N THR A 767 -5.55 -11.33 42.92
CA THR A 767 -6.34 -10.38 43.73
C THR A 767 -5.52 -9.74 44.86
N ASN A 768 -4.32 -10.29 45.17
CA ASN A 768 -3.47 -9.83 46.22
C ASN A 768 -2.44 -8.82 45.70
N GLU A 769 -2.59 -7.51 46.04
CA GLU A 769 -1.71 -6.44 45.62
C GLU A 769 -0.26 -6.63 46.08
N HIS A 770 -0.03 -7.25 47.23
CA HIS A 770 1.34 -7.52 47.74
C HIS A 770 2.08 -8.57 46.89
N ARG A 771 1.38 -9.53 46.28
CA ARG A 771 1.98 -10.49 45.36
C ARG A 771 2.31 -9.89 43.98
N MET A 772 1.62 -8.81 43.57
CA MET A 772 1.93 -8.12 42.31
C MET A 772 3.36 -7.54 42.28
N LEU A 773 3.95 -7.25 43.43
CA LEU A 773 5.27 -6.57 43.57
C LEU A 773 6.39 -7.53 43.98
N ALA A 774 6.09 -8.72 44.49
CA ALA A 774 7.06 -9.45 45.31
C ALA A 774 7.95 -10.46 44.58
N ASP A 775 7.52 -11.05 43.44
CA ASP A 775 8.34 -12.12 42.86
C ASP A 775 8.45 -11.98 41.31
N SER A 776 9.64 -11.63 40.88
CA SER A 776 10.10 -11.87 39.50
C SER A 776 10.21 -13.38 39.26
N ILE A 777 9.08 -14.04 39.01
CA ILE A 777 9.06 -15.46 38.62
C ILE A 777 9.77 -15.55 37.27
N SER A 778 10.97 -16.08 37.28
CA SER A 778 11.70 -16.34 36.03
C SER A 778 11.42 -17.77 35.59
N LEU A 779 10.79 -17.90 34.41
CA LEU A 779 10.57 -19.18 33.76
C LEU A 779 11.68 -19.44 32.72
N LYS A 780 12.36 -20.57 32.86
CA LYS A 780 13.26 -21.03 31.80
C LYS A 780 12.40 -21.59 30.67
N PHE A 781 12.71 -21.24 29.45
CA PHE A 781 12.04 -21.71 28.25
C PHE A 781 13.02 -21.73 27.09
N MET A 782 13.15 -22.87 26.44
CA MET A 782 14.18 -23.06 25.43
C MET A 782 15.58 -22.64 25.96
N ASN A 783 16.35 -21.88 25.19
CA ASN A 783 17.68 -21.39 25.59
C ASN A 783 17.64 -20.00 26.29
N GLY A 784 16.47 -19.58 26.81
CA GLY A 784 16.31 -18.26 27.42
C GLY A 784 15.40 -18.24 28.63
N ARG A 785 14.99 -17.04 29.02
CA ARG A 785 14.05 -16.80 30.12
C ARG A 785 12.89 -15.96 29.61
N ILE A 786 11.70 -16.21 30.14
CA ILE A 786 10.51 -15.41 29.93
C ILE A 786 10.43 -14.38 31.05
N ASP A 787 10.38 -13.09 30.68
CA ASP A 787 10.24 -12.01 31.65
C ASP A 787 8.81 -11.91 32.19
N THR A 788 8.69 -11.59 33.48
CA THR A 788 7.41 -11.27 34.10
C THR A 788 7.11 -9.78 33.90
N VAL A 789 5.89 -9.46 33.43
CA VAL A 789 5.43 -8.10 33.20
C VAL A 789 4.07 -7.86 33.84
N LEU A 790 3.75 -6.62 34.20
CA LEU A 790 2.46 -6.24 34.78
C LEU A 790 1.33 -6.33 33.74
N SER A 791 1.64 -6.01 32.49
CA SER A 791 0.69 -6.08 31.39
C SER A 791 1.40 -6.18 30.04
N GLU A 792 0.73 -6.79 29.07
CA GLU A 792 1.23 -6.89 27.70
C GLU A 792 0.07 -6.81 26.70
N LYS A 793 0.38 -6.48 25.47
CA LYS A 793 -0.58 -6.39 24.38
C LYS A 793 -0.76 -7.77 23.71
N HIS A 794 -1.95 -8.35 23.81
CA HIS A 794 -2.33 -9.58 23.14
C HIS A 794 -3.50 -9.34 22.20
N LEU A 795 -3.37 -9.73 20.93
CA LEU A 795 -4.38 -9.52 19.89
C LEU A 795 -4.91 -8.06 19.86
N GLY A 796 -4.02 -7.10 20.09
CA GLY A 796 -4.38 -5.68 20.09
C GLY A 796 -5.06 -5.15 21.36
N ASN A 797 -5.38 -6.00 22.34
CA ASN A 797 -5.96 -5.65 23.63
C ASN A 797 -4.90 -5.76 24.74
N LEU A 798 -4.98 -4.90 25.76
CA LEU A 798 -4.12 -5.01 26.94
C LEU A 798 -4.65 -6.11 27.86
N ILE A 799 -3.79 -7.07 28.20
CA ILE A 799 -4.04 -8.09 29.23
C ILE A 799 -3.08 -7.84 30.38
N GLY A 800 -3.54 -7.98 31.61
CA GLY A 800 -2.69 -7.79 32.77
C GLY A 800 -3.39 -7.06 33.92
N ASN A 801 -2.59 -6.66 34.90
CA ASN A 801 -3.03 -5.88 36.06
C ASN A 801 -3.15 -4.40 35.67
N VAL A 802 -4.11 -4.10 34.79
CA VAL A 802 -4.33 -2.75 34.23
C VAL A 802 -5.70 -2.26 34.66
N LYS A 803 -5.77 -1.04 35.18
CA LYS A 803 -7.05 -0.39 35.49
C LYS A 803 -7.79 -0.08 34.18
N GLN A 804 -9.10 -0.21 34.18
CA GLN A 804 -9.88 0.12 32.98
C GLN A 804 -9.71 1.57 32.54
N THR A 805 -9.44 2.50 33.47
CA THR A 805 -9.08 3.90 33.13
C THR A 805 -7.92 3.99 32.16
N ASP A 806 -6.88 3.15 32.32
CA ASP A 806 -5.70 3.17 31.44
C ASP A 806 -6.01 2.58 30.08
N ILE A 807 -6.83 1.53 30.02
CA ILE A 807 -7.33 0.96 28.76
C ILE A 807 -8.13 2.02 28.00
N VAL A 808 -9.07 2.70 28.68
CA VAL A 808 -9.86 3.78 28.09
C VAL A 808 -8.97 4.93 27.60
N ASN A 809 -7.96 5.33 28.38
CA ASN A 809 -7.01 6.37 27.97
C ASN A 809 -6.22 5.97 26.71
N HIS A 810 -5.80 4.72 26.59
CA HIS A 810 -5.13 4.21 25.38
C HIS A 810 -6.06 4.29 24.16
N ILE A 811 -7.31 3.85 24.28
CA ILE A 811 -8.32 3.96 23.21
C ILE A 811 -8.54 5.42 22.83
N LEU A 812 -8.61 6.32 23.82
CA LEU A 812 -8.79 7.75 23.60
C LEU A 812 -7.61 8.42 22.90
N GLN A 813 -6.36 7.96 23.12
CA GLN A 813 -5.21 8.47 22.38
C GLN A 813 -5.32 8.16 20.89
N GLU A 814 -5.65 6.92 20.53
CA GLU A 814 -5.89 6.55 19.13
C GLU A 814 -7.07 7.31 18.52
N PHE A 815 -8.16 7.45 19.27
CA PHE A 815 -9.34 8.17 18.85
C PHE A 815 -9.04 9.65 18.54
N ARG A 816 -8.32 10.34 19.43
CA ARG A 816 -7.90 11.74 19.23
C ARG A 816 -6.98 11.90 18.03
N HIS A 817 -6.04 10.98 17.84
CA HIS A 817 -5.16 10.99 16.66
C HIS A 817 -5.97 10.89 15.35
N LYS A 818 -6.92 9.96 15.28
CA LYS A 818 -7.82 9.81 14.14
C LYS A 818 -8.71 11.06 13.93
N THR A 819 -9.21 11.65 15.01
CA THR A 819 -10.03 12.87 15.00
C THR A 819 -9.24 14.06 14.43
N ASN A 820 -8.01 14.27 14.92
CA ASN A 820 -7.12 15.32 14.42
C ASN A 820 -6.79 15.11 12.93
N PHE A 821 -6.58 13.87 12.51
CA PHE A 821 -6.36 13.54 11.11
C PHE A 821 -7.56 13.95 10.24
N VAL A 822 -8.79 13.59 10.63
CA VAL A 822 -10.00 13.96 9.90
C VAL A 822 -10.12 15.49 9.82
N LYS A 823 -9.98 16.19 10.96
CA LYS A 823 -10.07 17.64 11.01
C LYS A 823 -9.07 18.35 10.11
N TYR A 824 -7.80 17.91 10.15
CA TYR A 824 -6.73 18.55 9.38
C TYR A 824 -6.90 18.37 7.86
N HIS A 825 -7.19 17.15 7.43
CA HIS A 825 -7.23 16.82 6.00
C HIS A 825 -8.56 17.15 5.31
N PHE A 826 -9.65 17.30 6.08
CA PHE A 826 -11.01 17.45 5.54
C PHE A 826 -11.73 18.72 5.99
N LYS A 827 -11.03 19.69 6.55
CA LYS A 827 -11.58 20.94 7.11
C LYS A 827 -12.51 21.73 6.18
N ASN A 828 -12.41 21.53 4.86
CA ASN A 828 -13.15 22.26 3.83
C ASN A 828 -14.32 21.45 3.23
N LEU A 829 -14.72 20.34 3.85
CA LEU A 829 -15.86 19.55 3.41
C LEU A 829 -17.17 20.00 4.07
N PRO A 830 -18.33 19.78 3.43
CA PRO A 830 -19.63 19.92 4.04
C PRO A 830 -19.76 19.13 5.34
N VAL A 831 -20.51 19.63 6.27
CA VAL A 831 -20.59 19.15 7.67
C VAL A 831 -21.11 17.72 7.76
N ASN A 832 -22.14 17.37 6.97
CA ASN A 832 -22.69 16.02 6.88
C ASN A 832 -21.65 14.99 6.44
N ILE A 833 -20.80 15.34 5.46
CA ILE A 833 -19.70 14.49 4.99
C ILE A 833 -18.62 14.40 6.06
N MET A 834 -18.32 15.50 6.73
CA MET A 834 -17.35 15.56 7.83
C MET A 834 -17.73 14.61 8.96
N TYR A 835 -19.02 14.63 9.38
CA TYR A 835 -19.52 13.73 10.41
C TYR A 835 -19.53 12.26 9.96
N SER A 836 -19.94 11.99 8.72
CA SER A 836 -19.89 10.65 8.14
C SER A 836 -18.48 10.09 8.11
N LEU A 837 -17.47 10.92 7.79
CA LEU A 837 -16.05 10.55 7.86
C LEU A 837 -15.60 10.30 9.29
N PHE A 838 -15.98 11.16 10.22
CA PHE A 838 -15.71 10.98 11.65
C PHE A 838 -16.30 9.67 12.16
N LYS A 839 -17.56 9.37 11.86
CA LYS A 839 -18.23 8.12 12.22
C LYS A 839 -17.53 6.90 11.62
N THR A 840 -17.16 6.95 10.34
CA THR A 840 -16.55 5.81 9.64
C THR A 840 -15.08 5.58 10.02
N HIS A 841 -14.31 6.64 10.27
CA HIS A 841 -12.87 6.54 10.50
C HIS A 841 -12.47 6.56 11.98
N CYS A 842 -13.16 7.36 12.82
CA CYS A 842 -12.79 7.52 14.22
C CYS A 842 -13.51 6.52 15.13
N MET A 843 -14.77 6.19 14.84
CA MET A 843 -15.61 5.33 15.68
C MET A 843 -15.33 3.82 15.64
N PRO A 844 -14.56 3.24 14.67
CA PRO A 844 -14.05 1.89 14.81
C PRO A 844 -13.01 1.82 15.95
N LEU A 845 -13.52 1.62 17.18
CA LEU A 845 -12.74 1.57 18.42
C LEU A 845 -12.46 0.10 18.75
N TYR A 846 -11.24 -0.33 18.48
CA TYR A 846 -10.81 -1.71 18.70
C TYR A 846 -10.83 -2.05 20.22
N GLY A 847 -11.38 -3.19 20.57
CA GLY A 847 -11.46 -3.66 21.96
C GLY A 847 -12.54 -2.99 22.83
N SER A 848 -13.22 -1.94 22.32
CA SER A 848 -14.21 -1.22 23.13
C SER A 848 -15.43 -2.07 23.55
N GLN A 849 -15.72 -3.16 22.83
CA GLN A 849 -16.78 -4.11 23.18
C GLN A 849 -16.44 -5.01 24.39
N LEU A 850 -15.19 -4.97 24.85
CA LEU A 850 -14.72 -5.74 26.01
C LEU A 850 -14.63 -4.89 27.29
N LEU A 851 -14.97 -3.59 27.21
CA LEU A 851 -14.96 -2.70 28.36
C LEU A 851 -16.16 -2.95 29.27
N ASP A 852 -16.00 -2.70 30.56
CA ASP A 852 -17.09 -2.57 31.51
C ASP A 852 -17.81 -1.22 31.27
N LEU A 853 -18.99 -1.28 30.69
CA LEU A 853 -19.78 -0.09 30.34
C LEU A 853 -20.39 0.63 31.56
N ASP A 854 -20.43 -0.02 32.71
CA ASP A 854 -20.88 0.57 33.98
C ASP A 854 -19.76 1.28 34.74
N HIS A 855 -18.50 1.04 34.37
CA HIS A 855 -17.35 1.62 35.06
C HIS A 855 -17.27 3.15 34.85
N CYS A 856 -16.89 3.88 35.92
CA CYS A 856 -16.81 5.36 35.92
C CYS A 856 -15.91 5.96 34.82
N SER A 857 -14.90 5.22 34.31
CA SER A 857 -14.02 5.66 33.25
C SER A 857 -14.73 5.88 31.89
N MET A 858 -15.92 5.29 31.70
CA MET A 858 -16.71 5.52 30.48
C MET A 858 -17.17 6.97 30.34
N LYS A 859 -17.36 7.70 31.45
CA LYS A 859 -17.65 9.13 31.42
C LYS A 859 -16.55 9.95 30.73
N LEU A 860 -15.26 9.54 30.88
CA LEU A 860 -14.12 10.16 30.19
C LEU A 860 -14.22 9.96 28.66
N PHE A 861 -14.61 8.75 28.26
CA PHE A 861 -14.80 8.43 26.85
C PHE A 861 -15.94 9.27 26.24
N TYR A 862 -17.12 9.30 26.85
CA TYR A 862 -18.27 10.06 26.38
C TYR A 862 -17.98 11.57 26.30
N THR A 863 -17.29 12.11 27.30
CA THR A 863 -16.85 13.51 27.30
C THR A 863 -15.87 13.81 26.16
N SER A 864 -14.90 12.91 25.93
CA SER A 864 -13.93 13.07 24.84
C SER A 864 -14.61 12.99 23.46
N TRP A 865 -15.58 12.10 23.28
CA TRP A 865 -16.37 12.02 22.06
C TRP A 865 -17.11 13.33 21.77
N ARG A 866 -17.85 13.87 22.77
CA ARG A 866 -18.59 15.13 22.63
C ARG A 866 -17.68 16.30 22.27
N LYS A 867 -16.49 16.39 22.89
CA LYS A 867 -15.45 17.37 22.52
C LYS A 867 -14.98 17.20 21.09
N SER A 868 -14.77 15.96 20.66
CA SER A 868 -14.30 15.64 19.31
C SER A 868 -15.33 15.95 18.23
N VAL A 869 -16.62 15.72 18.50
CA VAL A 869 -17.71 16.12 17.59
C VAL A 869 -17.73 17.63 17.40
N ARG A 870 -17.73 18.41 18.51
CA ARG A 870 -17.66 19.88 18.42
C ARG A 870 -16.46 20.36 17.61
N PHE A 871 -15.30 19.77 17.86
CA PHE A 871 -14.06 20.11 17.17
C PHE A 871 -14.12 19.79 15.67
N VAL A 872 -14.59 18.61 15.28
CA VAL A 872 -14.67 18.19 13.87
C VAL A 872 -15.67 19.07 13.11
N LEU A 873 -16.82 19.36 13.70
CA LEU A 873 -17.90 20.11 13.07
C LEU A 873 -17.78 21.64 13.22
N ASN A 874 -16.69 22.17 13.82
CA ASN A 874 -16.51 23.59 14.13
C ASN A 874 -17.61 24.17 15.03
N LEU A 875 -18.23 23.36 15.90
CA LEU A 875 -19.24 23.84 16.82
C LEU A 875 -18.61 24.59 18.00
N PRO A 876 -19.27 25.59 18.54
CA PRO A 876 -18.85 26.28 19.74
C PRO A 876 -18.64 25.31 20.91
N TYR A 877 -17.64 25.57 21.74
CA TYR A 877 -17.33 24.73 22.91
C TYR A 877 -18.51 24.54 23.87
N ARG A 878 -19.37 25.56 23.99
CA ARG A 878 -20.52 25.59 24.86
C ARG A 878 -21.79 24.94 24.27
N THR A 879 -21.74 24.44 23.03
CA THR A 879 -22.88 23.71 22.43
C THR A 879 -23.37 22.62 23.37
N HIS A 880 -24.65 22.65 23.72
CA HIS A 880 -25.22 21.70 24.68
C HIS A 880 -25.12 20.25 24.15
N CYS A 881 -24.92 19.31 25.08
CA CYS A 881 -24.67 17.90 24.71
C CYS A 881 -25.88 17.26 24.01
N ASN A 882 -27.10 17.62 24.38
CA ASN A 882 -28.32 17.07 23.78
C ASN A 882 -28.49 17.50 22.31
N LEU A 883 -28.03 18.72 21.95
CA LEU A 883 -28.08 19.20 20.58
C LEU A 883 -27.09 18.44 19.63
N LEU A 884 -26.05 17.85 20.17
CA LEU A 884 -25.07 17.12 19.31
C LEU A 884 -25.72 15.93 18.61
N ASN A 885 -26.65 15.25 19.27
CA ASN A 885 -27.30 14.07 18.67
C ASN A 885 -28.23 14.50 17.52
N THR A 886 -28.99 15.58 17.70
CA THR A 886 -29.83 16.16 16.65
C THR A 886 -29.00 16.70 15.48
N ILE A 887 -27.93 17.46 15.75
CA ILE A 887 -27.05 18.02 14.73
C ILE A 887 -26.36 16.89 13.90
N CYS A 888 -26.05 15.78 14.56
CA CYS A 888 -25.39 14.64 13.92
C CYS A 888 -26.37 13.64 13.29
N ASP A 889 -27.66 13.80 13.50
CA ASP A 889 -28.69 12.82 13.17
C ASP A 889 -28.27 11.41 13.60
N ASP A 890 -27.88 11.26 14.86
CA ASP A 890 -27.34 10.00 15.40
C ASP A 890 -27.73 9.81 16.87
N GLN A 891 -27.69 8.57 17.31
CA GLN A 891 -27.98 8.19 18.69
C GLN A 891 -26.93 8.74 19.67
N PRO A 892 -27.27 8.94 20.94
CA PRO A 892 -26.33 9.26 22.00
C PRO A 892 -25.16 8.28 21.99
N ILE A 893 -23.96 8.77 22.30
CA ILE A 893 -22.76 7.93 22.28
C ILE A 893 -22.85 6.73 23.22
N GLU A 894 -23.53 6.89 24.34
CA GLU A 894 -23.84 5.82 25.28
C GLU A 894 -24.63 4.69 24.59
N THR A 895 -25.72 5.05 23.93
CA THR A 895 -26.56 4.12 23.17
C THR A 895 -25.78 3.43 22.05
N GLN A 896 -24.94 4.17 21.33
CA GLN A 896 -24.09 3.58 20.30
C GLN A 896 -23.14 2.51 20.87
N MET A 897 -22.58 2.75 22.07
CA MET A 897 -21.72 1.77 22.76
C MET A 897 -22.52 0.55 23.23
N TYR A 898 -23.73 0.75 23.73
CA TYR A 898 -24.63 -0.35 24.15
C TYR A 898 -25.03 -1.23 22.96
N VAL A 899 -25.40 -0.62 21.84
CA VAL A 899 -25.73 -1.35 20.60
C VAL A 899 -24.51 -2.12 20.07
N ARG A 900 -23.30 -1.53 20.17
CA ARG A 900 -22.06 -2.22 19.80
C ARG A 900 -21.82 -3.45 20.68
N PHE A 901 -22.00 -3.29 21.97
CA PHE A 901 -21.88 -4.39 22.93
C PHE A 901 -22.91 -5.51 22.64
N LEU A 902 -24.18 -5.18 22.41
CA LEU A 902 -25.21 -6.17 22.08
C LEU A 902 -24.92 -6.92 20.79
N LYS A 903 -24.41 -6.24 19.75
CA LYS A 903 -23.96 -6.90 18.51
C LYS A 903 -22.83 -7.89 18.78
N PHE A 904 -21.89 -7.53 19.64
CA PHE A 904 -20.82 -8.43 20.07
C PHE A 904 -21.37 -9.61 20.88
N TYR A 905 -22.19 -9.37 21.90
CA TYR A 905 -22.82 -10.39 22.70
C TYR A 905 -23.65 -11.36 21.85
N LYS A 906 -24.47 -10.85 20.93
CA LYS A 906 -25.18 -11.68 19.95
C LYS A 906 -24.24 -12.57 19.13
N SER A 907 -23.08 -12.05 18.73
CA SER A 907 -22.10 -12.83 17.99
C SER A 907 -21.45 -13.94 18.84
N LEU A 908 -21.29 -13.72 20.14
CA LEU A 908 -20.84 -14.74 21.10
C LEU A 908 -21.89 -15.87 21.24
N CYS A 909 -23.14 -15.51 21.47
CA CYS A 909 -24.23 -16.47 21.65
C CYS A 909 -24.50 -17.32 20.40
N ASN A 910 -24.25 -16.74 19.21
CA ASN A 910 -24.41 -17.44 17.92
C ASN A 910 -23.14 -18.17 17.47
N SER A 911 -22.12 -18.25 18.32
CA SER A 911 -20.90 -18.97 18.00
C SER A 911 -21.09 -20.48 18.11
N SER A 912 -20.57 -21.23 17.13
CA SER A 912 -20.52 -22.70 17.18
C SER A 912 -19.36 -23.23 18.04
N ASN A 913 -18.54 -22.35 18.62
CA ASN A 913 -17.40 -22.72 19.44
C ASN A 913 -17.86 -23.08 20.87
N SER A 914 -17.65 -24.33 21.29
CA SER A 914 -18.05 -24.83 22.60
C SER A 914 -17.47 -24.04 23.77
N ILE A 915 -16.22 -23.57 23.64
CA ILE A 915 -15.53 -22.77 24.67
C ILE A 915 -16.23 -21.40 24.86
N VAL A 916 -16.63 -20.77 23.76
CA VAL A 916 -17.37 -19.50 23.81
C VAL A 916 -18.73 -19.71 24.47
N SER A 917 -19.40 -20.82 24.17
CA SER A 917 -20.70 -21.16 24.78
C SER A 917 -20.60 -21.32 26.30
N ILE A 918 -19.57 -21.96 26.82
CA ILE A 918 -19.31 -22.12 28.26
C ILE A 918 -19.13 -20.72 28.92
N CYS A 919 -18.34 -19.85 28.32
CA CYS A 919 -18.19 -18.50 28.85
C CYS A 919 -19.51 -17.70 28.82
N CYS A 920 -20.35 -17.88 27.79
CA CYS A 920 -21.69 -17.28 27.74
C CYS A 920 -22.61 -17.80 28.84
N GLU A 921 -22.52 -19.08 29.19
CA GLU A 921 -23.27 -19.66 30.30
C GLU A 921 -22.85 -19.07 31.66
N LEU A 922 -21.56 -18.82 31.87
CA LEU A 922 -21.06 -18.12 33.06
C LEU A 922 -21.66 -16.70 33.17
N LEU A 923 -21.73 -15.98 32.05
CA LEU A 923 -22.36 -14.66 32.02
C LEU A 923 -23.84 -14.73 32.38
N ARG A 924 -24.59 -15.73 31.87
CA ARG A 924 -26.02 -15.91 32.18
C ARG A 924 -26.25 -16.27 33.63
N SER A 925 -25.36 -17.05 34.23
CA SER A 925 -25.44 -17.43 35.66
C SER A 925 -25.09 -16.31 36.63
N GLY A 926 -24.71 -15.10 36.11
CA GLY A 926 -24.44 -13.93 36.91
C GLY A 926 -23.02 -13.88 37.52
N THR A 927 -22.08 -14.64 36.99
CA THR A 927 -20.68 -14.56 37.42
C THR A 927 -20.18 -13.13 37.23
N SER A 928 -19.55 -12.55 38.26
CA SER A 928 -19.03 -11.18 38.21
C SER A 928 -17.88 -11.06 37.23
N SER A 929 -18.04 -10.24 36.20
CA SER A 929 -17.00 -9.88 35.22
C SER A 929 -17.34 -8.53 34.57
N PRO A 930 -16.35 -7.84 33.95
CA PRO A 930 -16.60 -6.60 33.20
C PRO A 930 -17.67 -6.74 32.13
N ILE A 931 -17.73 -7.88 31.46
CA ILE A 931 -18.75 -8.19 30.44
C ILE A 931 -20.12 -8.46 31.08
N SER A 932 -20.15 -9.13 32.22
CA SER A 932 -21.38 -9.35 32.99
C SER A 932 -21.98 -8.04 33.48
N ASN A 933 -21.15 -7.11 34.00
CA ASN A 933 -21.57 -5.77 34.41
C ASN A 933 -22.16 -4.98 33.21
N SER A 934 -21.47 -5.03 32.08
CA SER A 934 -21.96 -4.42 30.84
C SER A 934 -23.30 -5.01 30.39
N LEU A 935 -23.45 -6.33 30.48
CA LEU A 935 -24.70 -7.01 30.12
C LEU A 935 -25.85 -6.54 31.02
N THR A 936 -25.64 -6.48 32.33
CA THR A 936 -26.64 -5.95 33.29
C THR A 936 -27.01 -4.51 32.94
N LYS A 937 -26.01 -3.64 32.81
CA LYS A 937 -26.21 -2.22 32.48
C LYS A 937 -27.02 -2.01 31.20
N VAL A 938 -26.73 -2.77 30.17
CA VAL A 938 -27.39 -2.68 28.86
C VAL A 938 -28.80 -3.27 28.93
N CYS A 939 -29.00 -4.38 29.66
CA CYS A 939 -30.31 -4.96 29.88
C CYS A 939 -31.25 -4.00 30.67
N ASP A 940 -30.73 -3.36 31.71
CA ASP A 940 -31.46 -2.38 32.49
C ASP A 940 -31.86 -1.15 31.65
N PHE A 941 -30.94 -0.68 30.81
CA PHE A 941 -31.18 0.47 29.94
C PHE A 941 -32.25 0.22 28.87
N PHE A 942 -32.30 -0.98 28.30
CA PHE A 942 -33.28 -1.34 27.26
C PHE A 942 -34.53 -2.06 27.85
N HIS A 943 -34.57 -2.27 29.16
CA HIS A 943 -35.66 -3.00 29.88
C HIS A 943 -35.88 -4.42 29.33
N ILE A 944 -34.76 -5.12 29.04
CA ILE A 944 -34.76 -6.50 28.49
C ILE A 944 -34.22 -7.49 29.53
N ASN A 945 -34.74 -8.72 29.51
CA ASN A 945 -34.19 -9.78 30.34
C ASN A 945 -32.80 -10.23 29.78
N ARG A 946 -31.87 -10.61 30.67
CA ARG A 946 -30.55 -11.15 30.28
C ARG A 946 -30.64 -12.32 29.32
N LEU A 947 -31.62 -13.18 29.45
CA LEU A 947 -31.82 -14.34 28.58
C LEU A 947 -32.25 -13.93 27.16
N ASP A 948 -32.98 -12.82 27.04
CA ASP A 948 -33.53 -12.34 25.77
C ASP A 948 -32.59 -11.38 25.04
N ALA A 949 -31.53 -10.90 25.70
CA ALA A 949 -30.58 -9.94 25.14
C ALA A 949 -29.93 -10.41 23.83
N GLN A 950 -29.79 -11.72 23.61
CA GLN A 950 -29.26 -12.30 22.36
C GLN A 950 -30.21 -12.14 21.17
N PHE A 951 -31.50 -11.98 21.39
CA PHE A 951 -32.52 -11.82 20.35
C PHE A 951 -32.85 -10.35 20.08
N PHE A 952 -32.44 -9.48 20.99
CA PHE A 952 -32.71 -8.05 20.87
C PHE A 952 -32.11 -7.44 19.58
N SER A 953 -32.94 -6.79 18.80
CA SER A 953 -32.51 -6.03 17.64
C SER A 953 -32.90 -4.57 17.83
N PHE A 954 -31.92 -3.70 17.92
CA PHE A 954 -32.14 -2.25 17.96
C PHE A 954 -32.54 -1.78 16.56
N THR A 955 -33.81 -1.39 16.41
CA THR A 955 -34.24 -0.55 15.28
C THR A 955 -34.25 0.88 15.78
N PRO A 956 -33.64 1.85 15.08
CA PRO A 956 -33.85 3.26 15.40
C PRO A 956 -35.35 3.48 15.32
N VAL A 957 -35.97 3.82 16.43
CA VAL A 957 -37.34 4.30 16.41
C VAL A 957 -37.26 5.71 15.86
N ASP A 958 -37.72 5.91 14.64
CA ASP A 958 -38.15 7.20 14.17
C ASP A 958 -39.35 7.58 15.03
N SER A 959 -39.09 8.19 16.18
CA SER A 959 -40.17 8.78 16.99
C SER A 959 -40.32 10.20 16.48
N PRO A 960 -41.42 10.49 15.73
CA PRO A 960 -41.73 11.83 15.29
C PRO A 960 -41.87 12.77 16.48
N ASP A 961 -42.25 12.26 17.64
CA ASP A 961 -42.50 13.03 18.86
C ASP A 961 -41.24 13.58 19.54
N GLU A 962 -40.13 12.82 19.50
CA GLU A 962 -38.82 13.31 20.02
C GLU A 962 -38.18 14.36 19.12
N ILE A 963 -38.34 14.23 17.82
CA ILE A 963 -37.85 15.23 16.82
C ILE A 963 -38.67 16.50 16.99
N VAL A 964 -40.01 16.40 17.18
CA VAL A 964 -40.91 17.56 17.43
C VAL A 964 -40.62 18.19 18.78
N ALA A 965 -40.36 17.40 19.84
CA ALA A 965 -40.00 17.93 21.15
C ALA A 965 -38.63 18.65 21.13
N THR A 966 -37.67 18.13 20.41
CA THR A 966 -36.33 18.75 20.27
C THR A 966 -36.38 19.98 19.38
N SER A 967 -37.17 19.96 18.32
CA SER A 967 -37.43 21.14 17.47
C SER A 967 -38.18 22.24 18.25
N ARG A 968 -39.16 21.90 19.09
CA ARG A 968 -39.79 22.83 20.01
C ARG A 968 -38.82 23.39 21.05
N ALA A 969 -37.97 22.61 21.64
CA ALA A 969 -36.95 23.06 22.58
C ALA A 969 -35.92 24.02 21.92
N ILE A 970 -35.60 23.83 20.65
CA ILE A 970 -34.79 24.78 19.85
C ILE A 970 -35.60 26.08 19.61
N VAL A 971 -36.84 25.98 19.25
CA VAL A 971 -37.71 27.13 19.03
C VAL A 971 -37.98 27.92 20.35
N GLU A 972 -38.22 27.24 21.46
CA GLU A 972 -38.36 27.86 22.78
C GLU A 972 -37.06 28.54 23.28
N LEU A 973 -35.89 28.00 22.96
CA LEU A 973 -34.62 28.64 23.22
C LEU A 973 -34.38 29.86 22.34
N LEU A 974 -34.99 29.90 21.15
CA LEU A 974 -34.98 31.01 20.21
C LEU A 974 -35.90 32.14 20.63
N ASP A 975 -37.10 31.81 21.09
CA ASP A 975 -38.11 32.79 21.52
C ASP A 975 -37.72 33.53 22.81
N THR A 976 -36.82 32.97 23.62
CA THR A 976 -36.39 33.61 24.88
C THR A 976 -35.20 34.56 24.74
N LYS A 977 -34.58 34.71 23.55
CA LYS A 977 -33.37 35.53 23.42
C LYS A 977 -33.24 36.51 22.26
N THR A 978 -34.18 36.59 21.32
CA THR A 978 -34.07 37.59 20.24
C THR A 978 -35.41 37.95 19.61
N ASP A 979 -35.70 39.26 19.42
CA ASP A 979 -36.73 39.83 18.55
C ASP A 979 -36.45 39.63 17.04
N PHE A 980 -35.89 38.48 16.67
CA PHE A 980 -35.63 38.11 15.27
C PHE A 980 -36.71 37.14 14.78
N ILE A 981 -37.69 37.66 14.08
CA ILE A 981 -38.68 36.87 13.33
C ILE A 981 -37.94 36.24 12.12
N VAL A 982 -37.57 35.02 12.25
CA VAL A 982 -37.27 34.18 11.09
C VAL A 982 -38.59 33.60 10.60
N ASN A 983 -39.08 34.11 9.48
CA ASN A 983 -40.21 33.54 8.77
C ASN A 983 -39.83 32.14 8.25
N ILE A 984 -40.09 31.12 9.05
CA ILE A 984 -40.00 29.72 8.61
C ILE A 984 -41.33 29.41 7.94
N ASN A 985 -41.33 29.51 6.59
CA ASN A 985 -42.45 29.06 5.79
C ASN A 985 -42.59 27.53 5.90
N ASN A 986 -43.59 27.11 6.64
CA ASN A 986 -44.46 25.95 6.58
C ASN A 986 -43.94 24.67 5.87
N GLU A 987 -42.72 24.14 6.20
CA GLU A 987 -42.42 22.71 6.02
C GLU A 987 -41.60 22.22 7.22
N PRO A 988 -42.08 21.25 8.02
CA PRO A 988 -41.40 20.82 9.25
C PRO A 988 -40.17 19.93 9.06
N ASN A 989 -39.68 19.69 7.85
CA ASN A 989 -38.73 18.63 7.59
C ASN A 989 -37.41 19.04 6.94
N SER A 990 -36.98 20.32 6.98
CA SER A 990 -35.76 20.71 6.25
C SER A 990 -34.87 21.79 6.86
N ILE A 991 -34.66 21.79 8.16
CA ILE A 991 -33.53 22.55 8.70
C ILE A 991 -32.28 21.74 8.42
N SER A 992 -31.45 22.21 7.49
CA SER A 992 -30.21 21.53 7.17
C SER A 992 -29.25 21.63 8.35
N LEU A 993 -28.36 20.61 8.49
CA LEU A 993 -27.29 20.61 9.49
C LEU A 993 -26.38 21.84 9.36
N GLU A 994 -26.22 22.38 8.15
CA GLU A 994 -25.51 23.63 7.87
C GLU A 994 -26.20 24.85 8.44
N ASP A 995 -27.51 24.93 8.34
CA ASP A 995 -28.31 26.04 8.90
C ASP A 995 -28.24 26.04 10.44
N CYS A 996 -28.29 24.84 11.06
CA CYS A 996 -28.12 24.73 12.51
C CYS A 996 -26.73 25.17 12.99
N ILE A 997 -25.70 24.88 12.23
CA ILE A 997 -24.31 25.26 12.56
C ILE A 997 -24.07 26.74 12.31
N GLN A 998 -24.58 27.32 11.22
CA GLN A 998 -24.52 28.76 10.98
C GLN A 998 -25.21 29.51 12.09
N PHE A 999 -26.38 29.06 12.51
CA PHE A 999 -27.13 29.63 13.59
C PHE A 999 -26.41 29.55 14.95
N LEU A 1000 -25.83 28.38 15.28
CA LEU A 1000 -25.05 28.22 16.52
C LEU A 1000 -23.79 29.08 16.52
N ASN A 1001 -23.15 29.28 15.38
CA ASN A 1001 -21.99 30.16 15.24
C ASN A 1001 -22.38 31.63 15.41
N LEU A 1002 -23.55 32.06 14.91
CA LEU A 1002 -24.10 33.38 15.10
C LEU A 1002 -24.43 33.68 16.58
N LEU A 1003 -25.03 32.71 17.30
CA LEU A 1003 -25.34 32.86 18.73
C LEU A 1003 -24.07 32.93 19.62
N CYS A 1004 -22.94 32.43 19.20
CA CYS A 1004 -21.70 32.45 19.99
C CYS A 1004 -20.80 33.64 19.65
N THR A 1005 -21.08 34.40 18.59
CA THR A 1005 -20.36 35.63 18.24
C THR A 1005 -21.01 36.87 18.83
N GLN A 1006 -22.19 36.75 19.40
CA GLN A 1006 -22.84 37.72 20.29
C GLN A 1006 -22.66 37.32 21.77
#